data_1b864667bf0396a63423bdedb3a24ec3
#
_entry.id   1b864667bf0396a63423bdedb3a24ec3
#
_cell.length_a   1.000
_cell.length_b   1.000
_cell.length_c   1.000
_cell.angle_alpha   90.00
_cell.angle_beta   90.00
_cell.angle_gamma   90.00
#
_symmetry.space_group_name_H-M   'P 1'
#
loop_
_entity.id
_entity.type
_entity.pdbx_description
1 polymer ?
#
loop_
_entity_poly.entity_id
_entity_poly.type
_entity_poly.pdbx_seq_one_letter_code
_entity_poly.pdbx_strand_id
1 'polypeptide(L)'
;MNQYNRIRSKKLGYIYAVAFTIIIIFSVFAFHHISLLSIKNNMNARIVALKPASPTSLTSVAGQNLSVYIPNYNTNAKSFAVLYAGNGYAVNTSYDYVNLFYKYPGEYLIYYNVYENGVLIGSSSQNLMRIIITPNISYNMSQYLTVPTITFNSTENPSAPLFNVSQKIYLIGSFLQPPSGQNMTIYEYIWNFGNGTTETIMANQTTLLPLYNPVVVYNTPGLYAISLTIVTKNVSSGQTYNYTTYQTVAVSGNGEKFALFTTYFDTPNSKLIISAENVPGGPYSFDPQIDYDAIGFEELLNIYSTLVIYNGSSTSSFLPMAAAYLPTIGNWSNLTNRYTYGAISPNYTIYIFKIRPGLYFSNGDPITAYDVWYSMIRDILFAGGTPGTPGWILTQYLIPNYTPFTFVVTSPNDTQGFEEIMNAVTYNNQTDTVTFHLWRQVAPQFLFTALADPEGTGILDAKWLEQIGAGINFTPAGFYQYEQQANEGNYNTQVQWSPISSGPYMIKSYTPGESVVLGPNPYWPNNISYIPKPNDTVIIYWVKDPNTAYEMFSSGQADIVTFLPSNYMPSIEKLESEGQASLYEFPSLNEYIFAFTSNISTSILSSLNPSYSIPSYYFANPLVREAFAYAFNYTQFFNNILGNAKYHFNFGNPICGAIIYGLPYYIPPSELKGCPTFNLTYAKQLMEESGFYNITVNFPIIVSSGDTVDFTAAEMWAQALHEMDPNINAQPLYMTQSTIMSYQIPGQNPMPIYNLEWVPDYPLDSDFTNALYLQSGDYAAPNGWNVSYFENLSKYFASQGNTFLANLFQNESQEYEELNNLLILANFEALKGNNTMAQLYYKEAEQIAISLYLYVYEYQPNLQWVIKPYMYAYNNQISYQENPINAEDSVFYWWFK
;
A
#
# COMPACT_ATOMS: atom_id res chain seq x y z
N MET A 1 35.64 4.05 10.04
CA MET A 1 34.51 4.18 9.08
C MET A 1 34.71 3.45 7.75
N ASN A 2 35.93 3.32 7.17
CA ASN A 2 36.09 2.66 5.84
C ASN A 2 36.09 1.12 5.85
N GLN A 3 36.00 0.44 6.97
CA GLN A 3 35.90 -1.02 7.01
C GLN A 3 34.44 -1.52 7.18
N TYR A 4 33.55 -0.69 7.69
CA TYR A 4 32.16 -1.06 7.92
C TYR A 4 31.31 -1.08 6.62
N ASN A 5 31.63 -0.20 5.68
CA ASN A 5 30.94 -0.13 4.38
C ASN A 5 31.34 -1.22 3.39
N ARG A 6 32.46 -1.90 3.60
CA ARG A 6 32.90 -3.03 2.74
C ARG A 6 32.28 -4.36 3.12
N ILE A 7 31.75 -4.49 4.33
CA ILE A 7 31.10 -5.71 4.82
C ILE A 7 29.59 -5.70 4.47
N ARG A 8 28.96 -4.51 4.44
CA ARG A 8 27.54 -4.37 4.07
C ARG A 8 27.27 -4.65 2.60
N SER A 9 28.13 -4.23 1.69
CA SER A 9 28.00 -4.48 0.24
C SER A 9 28.20 -5.95 -0.15
N LYS A 10 28.94 -6.73 0.65
CA LYS A 10 29.12 -8.17 0.40
C LYS A 10 28.00 -9.05 1.00
N LYS A 11 27.34 -8.59 2.06
CA LYS A 11 26.18 -9.32 2.63
C LYS A 11 24.88 -9.11 1.84
N LEU A 12 24.65 -7.94 1.25
CA LEU A 12 23.49 -7.74 0.35
C LEU A 12 23.58 -8.59 -0.92
N GLY A 13 24.77 -8.77 -1.51
CA GLY A 13 24.94 -9.63 -2.67
C GLY A 13 24.67 -11.13 -2.42
N TYR A 14 24.78 -11.58 -1.18
CA TYR A 14 24.51 -12.98 -0.82
C TYR A 14 23.05 -13.29 -0.50
N ILE A 15 22.30 -12.31 -0.01
CA ILE A 15 20.88 -12.49 0.35
C ILE A 15 20.00 -12.56 -0.91
N TYR A 16 20.32 -11.81 -1.97
CA TYR A 16 19.61 -11.90 -3.24
C TYR A 16 19.90 -13.17 -4.06
N ALA A 17 21.00 -13.85 -3.77
CA ALA A 17 21.36 -15.09 -4.47
C ALA A 17 20.69 -16.35 -3.87
N VAL A 18 20.15 -16.30 -2.67
CA VAL A 18 19.60 -17.49 -1.96
C VAL A 18 18.08 -17.61 -2.12
N ALA A 19 17.37 -16.54 -2.45
CA ALA A 19 15.91 -16.54 -2.58
C ALA A 19 15.38 -17.15 -3.91
N PHE A 20 16.24 -17.48 -4.87
CA PHE A 20 15.83 -17.86 -6.23
C PHE A 20 16.25 -19.27 -6.65
N THR A 21 16.36 -20.19 -5.76
CA THR A 21 16.79 -21.56 -6.15
C THR A 21 15.88 -22.60 -5.57
N ILE A 22 15.04 -23.20 -6.37
CA ILE A 22 14.68 -24.63 -6.37
C ILE A 22 13.78 -24.91 -7.58
N ILE A 23 14.28 -25.58 -8.65
CA ILE A 23 13.44 -26.24 -9.66
C ILE A 23 14.23 -27.12 -10.63
N ILE A 24 13.74 -28.29 -10.98
CA ILE A 24 14.34 -29.28 -11.92
C ILE A 24 13.29 -30.28 -12.42
N ILE A 25 13.35 -31.03 -13.46
CA ILE A 25 14.05 -31.88 -14.41
C ILE A 25 13.16 -32.64 -15.39
N PHE A 26 13.54 -32.86 -16.60
CA PHE A 26 13.61 -33.86 -17.71
C PHE A 26 12.58 -33.78 -18.83
N SER A 27 12.78 -34.21 -19.94
CA SER A 27 13.61 -34.55 -21.10
C SER A 27 12.79 -34.78 -22.38
N VAL A 28 13.41 -34.37 -23.46
CA VAL A 28 13.38 -34.86 -24.86
C VAL A 28 12.07 -35.38 -25.45
N PHE A 29 11.52 -34.62 -26.40
CA PHE A 29 11.11 -35.10 -27.74
C PHE A 29 10.82 -33.93 -28.71
N ALA A 30 10.86 -34.25 -30.01
CA ALA A 30 10.88 -33.33 -31.15
C ALA A 30 9.72 -32.33 -31.17
N PHE A 31 10.03 -31.08 -31.43
CA PHE A 31 9.09 -29.98 -31.42
C PHE A 31 8.58 -29.61 -32.82
N HIS A 32 7.27 -29.48 -32.93
CA HIS A 32 6.66 -28.72 -34.01
C HIS A 32 6.51 -27.25 -33.60
N HIS A 33 6.98 -26.34 -34.44
CA HIS A 33 6.74 -24.93 -34.32
C HIS A 33 5.24 -24.64 -34.26
N ILE A 34 4.78 -24.07 -33.16
CA ILE A 34 3.46 -23.47 -33.13
C ILE A 34 3.69 -21.97 -33.33
N SER A 35 3.47 -21.51 -34.57
CA SER A 35 3.51 -20.09 -34.88
C SER A 35 2.25 -19.40 -34.35
N LEU A 36 2.42 -18.35 -33.58
CA LEU A 36 1.34 -17.44 -33.16
C LEU A 36 0.70 -16.69 -34.35
N LEU A 37 1.21 -16.87 -35.56
CA LEU A 37 0.76 -16.14 -36.72
C LEU A 37 0.74 -17.00 -37.99
N SER A 38 -0.40 -17.53 -38.39
CA SER A 38 -0.79 -17.56 -39.78
C SER A 38 -2.30 -17.75 -39.95
N ILE A 39 -3.08 -16.78 -39.57
CA ILE A 39 -4.43 -16.61 -40.11
C ILE A 39 -4.59 -15.14 -40.50
N LYS A 40 -3.86 -14.73 -41.53
CA LYS A 40 -4.27 -13.62 -42.35
C LYS A 40 -4.81 -14.25 -43.65
N ASN A 41 -6.11 -14.44 -43.73
CA ASN A 41 -6.97 -14.09 -44.86
C ASN A 41 -8.30 -14.84 -44.78
N ASN A 42 -9.35 -14.03 -44.83
CA ASN A 42 -10.75 -14.37 -45.04
C ASN A 42 -11.56 -14.77 -43.79
N MET A 43 -12.08 -13.80 -43.19
CA MET A 43 -13.48 -13.52 -42.77
C MET A 43 -13.48 -12.42 -41.70
N ASN A 44 -14.41 -11.49 -41.81
CA ASN A 44 -14.61 -10.35 -40.87
C ASN A 44 -15.14 -10.76 -39.48
N ALA A 45 -14.70 -11.87 -38.93
CA ALA A 45 -14.93 -12.21 -37.54
C ALA A 45 -13.74 -11.70 -36.73
N ARG A 46 -13.95 -10.65 -35.93
CA ARG A 46 -12.98 -10.09 -35.02
C ARG A 46 -12.73 -11.16 -33.91
N ILE A 47 -11.54 -11.76 -33.89
CA ILE A 47 -11.12 -12.68 -32.82
C ILE A 47 -11.14 -11.88 -31.53
N VAL A 48 -11.89 -12.34 -30.54
CA VAL A 48 -11.97 -11.68 -29.21
C VAL A 48 -10.73 -12.02 -28.42
N ALA A 49 -10.06 -11.01 -27.86
CA ALA A 49 -9.03 -11.20 -26.86
C ALA A 49 -9.67 -11.74 -25.58
N LEU A 50 -9.19 -12.87 -25.09
CA LEU A 50 -9.72 -13.54 -23.89
C LEU A 50 -8.84 -13.27 -22.69
N LYS A 51 -9.42 -13.34 -21.49
CA LYS A 51 -8.68 -13.33 -20.21
C LYS A 51 -7.70 -14.49 -20.15
N PRO A 52 -6.64 -14.42 -19.34
CA PRO A 52 -5.67 -15.50 -19.20
C PRO A 52 -6.30 -16.79 -18.69
N ALA A 53 -5.68 -17.92 -18.96
CA ALA A 53 -6.03 -19.22 -18.36
C ALA A 53 -5.77 -19.18 -16.85
N SER A 54 -6.52 -19.95 -16.07
CA SER A 54 -6.46 -19.87 -14.59
C SER A 54 -6.14 -21.24 -13.98
N PRO A 55 -4.89 -21.51 -13.61
CA PRO A 55 -4.51 -22.73 -12.89
C PRO A 55 -5.03 -22.69 -11.43
N THR A 56 -5.29 -23.85 -10.85
CA THR A 56 -5.69 -23.98 -9.44
C THR A 56 -4.57 -23.58 -8.46
N SER A 57 -3.36 -23.45 -8.93
CA SER A 57 -2.21 -22.97 -8.17
C SER A 57 -1.17 -22.36 -9.09
N LEU A 58 -0.55 -21.27 -8.69
CA LEU A 58 0.58 -20.65 -9.42
C LEU A 58 1.83 -21.50 -9.35
N THR A 59 1.94 -22.29 -8.29
CA THR A 59 3.00 -23.25 -8.08
C THR A 59 2.43 -24.65 -7.97
N SER A 60 3.10 -25.62 -8.56
CA SER A 60 2.81 -27.04 -8.42
C SER A 60 4.13 -27.81 -8.33
N VAL A 61 4.03 -29.08 -7.96
CA VAL A 61 5.20 -29.94 -7.83
C VAL A 61 5.32 -30.81 -9.08
N ALA A 62 6.54 -30.97 -9.60
CA ALA A 62 6.82 -31.83 -10.73
C ALA A 62 6.29 -33.26 -10.47
N GLY A 63 5.56 -33.82 -11.43
CA GLY A 63 4.93 -35.11 -11.31
C GLY A 63 3.53 -35.10 -10.71
N GLN A 64 2.97 -33.95 -10.39
CA GLN A 64 1.58 -33.80 -9.94
C GLN A 64 0.71 -33.19 -11.04
N ASN A 65 -0.59 -33.45 -10.97
CA ASN A 65 -1.58 -32.82 -11.84
C ASN A 65 -1.89 -31.40 -11.35
N LEU A 66 -1.97 -30.46 -12.29
CA LEU A 66 -2.40 -29.09 -12.08
C LEU A 66 -3.67 -28.86 -12.88
N SER A 67 -4.77 -28.52 -12.23
CA SER A 67 -6.01 -28.14 -12.92
C SER A 67 -5.91 -26.68 -13.38
N VAL A 68 -6.33 -26.41 -14.61
CA VAL A 68 -6.34 -25.07 -15.21
C VAL A 68 -7.75 -24.82 -15.75
N TYR A 69 -8.36 -23.73 -15.30
CA TYR A 69 -9.67 -23.27 -15.76
C TYR A 69 -9.54 -22.31 -16.94
N ILE A 70 -10.56 -22.35 -17.79
CA ILE A 70 -10.63 -21.55 -19.01
C ILE A 70 -11.74 -20.51 -18.82
N PRO A 71 -11.41 -19.27 -18.47
CA PRO A 71 -12.37 -18.21 -18.21
C PRO A 71 -13.22 -17.91 -19.45
N ASN A 72 -14.50 -17.57 -19.22
CA ASN A 72 -15.44 -17.18 -20.28
C ASN A 72 -15.65 -18.25 -21.37
N TYR A 73 -15.35 -19.50 -21.08
CA TYR A 73 -15.63 -20.60 -21.98
C TYR A 73 -17.07 -21.09 -21.78
N ASN A 74 -17.87 -21.03 -22.86
CA ASN A 74 -19.21 -21.56 -22.85
C ASN A 74 -19.19 -23.04 -23.34
N THR A 75 -19.47 -23.95 -22.43
CA THR A 75 -19.46 -25.40 -22.65
C THR A 75 -20.65 -25.90 -23.52
N ASN A 76 -20.99 -25.21 -24.62
CA ASN A 76 -21.99 -25.72 -25.54
C ASN A 76 -21.44 -26.86 -26.39
N ALA A 77 -22.34 -27.71 -26.93
CA ALA A 77 -21.95 -28.93 -27.63
C ALA A 77 -21.17 -28.71 -28.97
N LYS A 78 -20.92 -27.47 -29.36
CA LYS A 78 -20.23 -27.08 -30.61
C LYS A 78 -18.92 -26.34 -30.34
N SER A 79 -18.58 -26.08 -29.09
CA SER A 79 -17.38 -25.36 -28.70
C SER A 79 -16.34 -26.28 -28.08
N PHE A 80 -15.07 -26.02 -28.36
CA PHE A 80 -13.94 -26.61 -27.63
C PHE A 80 -12.84 -25.58 -27.45
N ALA A 81 -12.04 -25.79 -26.43
CA ALA A 81 -10.83 -24.99 -26.16
C ALA A 81 -9.57 -25.83 -26.38
N VAL A 82 -8.50 -25.17 -26.82
CA VAL A 82 -7.17 -25.74 -26.93
C VAL A 82 -6.27 -24.95 -25.98
N LEU A 83 -5.78 -25.57 -24.93
CA LEU A 83 -4.85 -24.99 -23.98
C LEU A 83 -3.41 -25.40 -24.33
N TYR A 84 -2.53 -24.43 -24.48
CA TYR A 84 -1.11 -24.57 -24.76
C TYR A 84 -0.34 -24.50 -23.44
N ALA A 85 0.34 -25.59 -23.11
CA ALA A 85 0.90 -25.81 -21.77
C ALA A 85 2.31 -25.22 -21.54
N GLY A 86 2.85 -24.48 -22.50
CA GLY A 86 4.18 -23.85 -22.37
C GLY A 86 5.39 -24.80 -22.44
N ASN A 87 5.15 -26.10 -22.52
CA ASN A 87 6.17 -27.15 -22.64
C ASN A 87 6.17 -27.82 -24.04
N GLY A 88 5.51 -27.18 -25.01
CA GLY A 88 5.34 -27.72 -26.37
C GLY A 88 4.13 -28.63 -26.56
N TYR A 89 3.36 -28.93 -25.50
CA TYR A 89 2.11 -29.69 -25.60
C TYR A 89 0.90 -28.75 -25.62
N ALA A 90 -0.16 -29.19 -26.33
CA ALA A 90 -1.46 -28.56 -26.34
C ALA A 90 -2.53 -29.63 -26.01
N VAL A 91 -3.50 -29.24 -25.20
CA VAL A 91 -4.57 -30.11 -24.72
C VAL A 91 -5.91 -29.57 -25.20
N ASN A 92 -6.70 -30.41 -25.85
CA ASN A 92 -8.06 -30.09 -26.29
C ASN A 92 -9.04 -30.42 -25.14
N THR A 93 -9.98 -29.54 -24.86
CA THR A 93 -11.06 -29.79 -23.93
C THR A 93 -12.39 -29.25 -24.44
N SER A 94 -13.45 -29.96 -24.08
CA SER A 94 -14.85 -29.48 -24.20
C SER A 94 -15.41 -29.04 -22.84
N TYR A 95 -14.60 -29.07 -21.81
CA TYR A 95 -14.92 -28.59 -20.44
C TYR A 95 -14.27 -27.24 -20.22
N ASP A 96 -14.73 -26.53 -19.22
CA ASP A 96 -14.17 -25.25 -18.76
C ASP A 96 -12.89 -25.41 -17.95
N TYR A 97 -12.35 -26.61 -17.89
CA TYR A 97 -11.07 -26.91 -17.23
C TYR A 97 -10.27 -27.98 -17.99
N VAL A 98 -8.97 -28.03 -17.70
CA VAL A 98 -8.02 -29.02 -18.20
C VAL A 98 -7.06 -29.40 -17.06
N ASN A 99 -6.69 -30.68 -16.97
CA ASN A 99 -5.65 -31.15 -16.07
C ASN A 99 -4.33 -31.25 -16.84
N LEU A 100 -3.34 -30.47 -16.43
CA LEU A 100 -1.98 -30.47 -16.95
C LEU A 100 -1.07 -31.33 -16.05
N PHE A 101 -0.13 -32.01 -16.67
CA PHE A 101 0.90 -32.75 -15.99
C PHE A 101 2.28 -32.28 -16.45
N TYR A 102 3.05 -31.69 -15.53
CA TYR A 102 4.41 -31.27 -15.78
C TYR A 102 5.37 -32.28 -15.13
N LYS A 103 6.00 -33.08 -15.96
CA LYS A 103 7.01 -34.05 -15.51
C LYS A 103 8.22 -33.35 -14.88
N TYR A 104 8.45 -32.13 -15.26
CA TYR A 104 9.68 -31.38 -15.01
C TYR A 104 9.39 -30.02 -14.42
N PRO A 105 10.21 -29.57 -13.46
CA PRO A 105 10.12 -28.25 -12.91
C PRO A 105 10.60 -27.23 -13.92
N GLY A 106 10.19 -25.99 -13.67
CA GLY A 106 10.51 -24.87 -14.51
C GLY A 106 9.44 -23.82 -14.45
N GLU A 107 9.60 -22.84 -15.29
CA GLU A 107 8.66 -21.74 -15.44
C GLU A 107 8.00 -21.86 -16.81
N TYR A 108 6.67 -21.94 -16.82
CA TYR A 108 5.88 -22.20 -18.00
C TYR A 108 4.91 -21.09 -18.25
N LEU A 109 4.85 -20.61 -19.51
CA LEU A 109 3.82 -19.68 -19.97
C LEU A 109 2.73 -20.46 -20.68
N ILE A 110 1.46 -20.26 -20.29
CA ILE A 110 0.32 -20.94 -20.89
C ILE A 110 -0.67 -19.94 -21.46
N TYR A 111 -1.42 -20.37 -22.47
CA TYR A 111 -2.56 -19.65 -23.04
C TYR A 111 -3.55 -20.64 -23.66
N TYR A 112 -4.75 -20.16 -24.02
CA TYR A 112 -5.76 -21.00 -24.69
C TYR A 112 -6.45 -20.27 -25.84
N ASN A 113 -6.97 -21.07 -26.75
CA ASN A 113 -7.81 -20.64 -27.89
C ASN A 113 -9.19 -21.30 -27.76
N VAL A 114 -10.25 -20.57 -28.05
CA VAL A 114 -11.62 -21.10 -28.09
C VAL A 114 -12.10 -21.18 -29.52
N TYR A 115 -12.66 -22.32 -29.88
CA TYR A 115 -13.20 -22.61 -31.19
C TYR A 115 -14.69 -22.92 -31.10
N GLU A 116 -15.48 -22.38 -32.00
CA GLU A 116 -16.88 -22.73 -32.21
C GLU A 116 -17.10 -23.20 -33.65
N ASN A 117 -17.73 -24.37 -33.83
CA ASN A 117 -17.89 -24.99 -35.16
C ASN A 117 -16.57 -25.10 -35.96
N GLY A 118 -15.42 -25.27 -35.27
CA GLY A 118 -14.09 -25.33 -35.85
C GLY A 118 -13.48 -23.99 -36.26
N VAL A 119 -14.14 -22.87 -35.98
CA VAL A 119 -13.62 -21.51 -36.21
C VAL A 119 -13.10 -20.92 -34.93
N LEU A 120 -11.90 -20.32 -34.93
CA LEU A 120 -11.33 -19.59 -33.81
C LEU A 120 -12.16 -18.33 -33.54
N ILE A 121 -12.77 -18.26 -32.36
CA ILE A 121 -13.61 -17.14 -31.94
C ILE A 121 -12.94 -16.27 -30.88
N GLY A 122 -11.98 -16.80 -30.10
CA GLY A 122 -11.26 -16.06 -29.08
C GLY A 122 -9.91 -16.70 -28.76
N SER A 123 -8.98 -15.89 -28.23
CA SER A 123 -7.64 -16.30 -27.86
C SER A 123 -7.14 -15.50 -26.66
N SER A 124 -6.47 -16.17 -25.71
CA SER A 124 -5.68 -15.54 -24.65
C SER A 124 -4.19 -15.49 -25.00
N SER A 125 -3.81 -15.66 -26.26
CA SER A 125 -2.39 -15.72 -26.65
C SER A 125 -1.60 -14.43 -26.42
N GLN A 126 -2.28 -13.30 -26.23
CA GLN A 126 -1.66 -12.04 -25.79
C GLN A 126 -1.71 -11.85 -24.28
N ASN A 127 -2.51 -12.65 -23.57
CA ASN A 127 -2.69 -12.65 -22.13
C ASN A 127 -2.17 -14.00 -21.59
N LEU A 128 -0.87 -14.08 -21.37
CA LEU A 128 -0.19 -15.31 -20.98
C LEU A 128 -0.27 -15.50 -19.46
N MET A 129 -0.53 -16.73 -19.04
CA MET A 129 -0.45 -17.15 -17.65
C MET A 129 0.90 -17.78 -17.38
N ARG A 130 1.55 -17.36 -16.30
CA ARG A 130 2.80 -17.91 -15.78
C ARG A 130 2.53 -18.90 -14.66
N ILE A 131 3.13 -20.08 -14.75
CA ILE A 131 3.11 -21.08 -13.69
C ILE A 131 4.52 -21.56 -13.38
N ILE A 132 4.75 -21.82 -12.08
CA ILE A 132 6.04 -22.33 -11.58
C ILE A 132 5.84 -23.77 -11.11
N ILE A 133 6.59 -24.69 -11.65
CA ILE A 133 6.61 -26.08 -11.26
C ILE A 133 7.85 -26.34 -10.41
N THR A 134 7.65 -26.62 -9.11
CA THR A 134 8.71 -26.89 -8.16
C THR A 134 9.16 -28.36 -8.21
N PRO A 135 10.38 -28.70 -7.76
CA PRO A 135 10.81 -30.09 -7.64
C PRO A 135 10.01 -30.85 -6.61
N ASN A 136 9.84 -32.15 -6.80
CA ASN A 136 9.24 -33.02 -5.82
C ASN A 136 10.27 -33.38 -4.72
N ILE A 137 10.17 -32.71 -3.58
CA ILE A 137 11.13 -32.83 -2.45
C ILE A 137 10.82 -34.05 -1.55
N SER A 138 9.83 -34.88 -1.86
CA SER A 138 9.47 -36.04 -1.03
C SER A 138 10.54 -37.16 -1.02
N TYR A 139 11.65 -36.98 -1.71
CA TYR A 139 12.81 -37.86 -1.69
C TYR A 139 14.03 -37.18 -1.02
N ASN A 140 14.64 -37.94 -0.10
CA ASN A 140 15.83 -37.66 0.68
C ASN A 140 16.77 -36.59 0.06
N MET A 141 16.90 -35.45 0.72
CA MET A 141 17.67 -34.27 0.25
C MET A 141 19.14 -34.59 -0.14
N SER A 142 19.67 -35.78 0.28
CA SER A 142 21.03 -36.21 -0.07
C SER A 142 21.23 -36.63 -1.54
N GLN A 143 20.15 -36.72 -2.33
CA GLN A 143 20.23 -37.10 -3.76
C GLN A 143 20.11 -35.94 -4.73
N TYR A 144 19.74 -34.76 -4.26
CA TYR A 144 19.58 -33.56 -5.12
C TYR A 144 20.84 -32.69 -5.06
N LEU A 145 21.85 -33.11 -5.81
CA LEU A 145 23.16 -32.47 -5.76
C LEU A 145 23.34 -31.27 -6.65
N THR A 146 22.45 -31.07 -7.60
CA THR A 146 22.58 -30.01 -8.60
C THR A 146 21.22 -29.59 -9.11
N VAL A 147 20.85 -28.32 -8.89
CA VAL A 147 19.58 -27.73 -9.35
C VAL A 147 19.90 -26.69 -10.40
N PRO A 148 19.73 -26.95 -11.71
CA PRO A 148 19.90 -25.92 -12.72
C PRO A 148 18.77 -24.91 -12.68
N THR A 149 19.09 -23.66 -12.98
CA THR A 149 18.15 -22.57 -13.19
C THR A 149 18.49 -21.82 -14.46
N ILE A 150 17.49 -21.26 -15.12
CA ILE A 150 17.64 -20.39 -16.27
C ILE A 150 17.11 -19.02 -15.88
N THR A 151 17.91 -17.98 -16.04
CA THR A 151 17.51 -16.59 -15.86
C THR A 151 17.97 -15.74 -17.03
N PHE A 152 17.56 -14.50 -17.08
CA PHE A 152 17.97 -13.54 -18.11
C PHE A 152 19.00 -12.58 -17.53
N ASN A 153 19.94 -12.11 -18.36
CA ASN A 153 20.83 -11.04 -17.95
C ASN A 153 20.04 -9.74 -17.78
N SER A 154 19.83 -9.31 -16.56
CA SER A 154 18.99 -8.14 -16.20
C SER A 154 19.54 -6.80 -16.72
N THR A 155 20.83 -6.73 -17.10
CA THR A 155 21.42 -5.53 -17.73
C THR A 155 21.17 -5.46 -19.23
N GLU A 156 20.86 -6.57 -19.86
CA GLU A 156 20.71 -6.71 -21.32
C GLU A 156 19.27 -7.07 -21.74
N ASN A 157 18.51 -7.69 -20.82
CA ASN A 157 17.15 -8.15 -21.08
C ASN A 157 16.20 -7.76 -19.92
N PRO A 158 14.90 -7.58 -20.22
CA PRO A 158 13.89 -7.39 -19.17
C PRO A 158 13.80 -8.61 -18.24
N SER A 159 13.34 -8.40 -17.03
CA SER A 159 13.13 -9.46 -16.04
C SER A 159 12.00 -10.45 -16.44
N ALA A 160 11.04 -10.00 -17.22
CA ALA A 160 9.95 -10.85 -17.73
C ALA A 160 10.39 -11.64 -18.96
N PRO A 161 9.90 -12.88 -19.16
CA PRO A 161 10.24 -13.73 -20.30
C PRO A 161 9.52 -13.33 -21.62
N LEU A 162 9.41 -12.04 -21.87
CA LEU A 162 8.68 -11.43 -23.01
C LEU A 162 9.65 -10.67 -23.91
N PHE A 163 9.73 -11.05 -25.18
CA PHE A 163 10.71 -10.50 -26.15
C PHE A 163 10.06 -10.21 -27.50
N ASN A 164 10.73 -9.41 -28.32
CA ASN A 164 10.35 -9.17 -29.70
C ASN A 164 11.13 -10.06 -30.67
N VAL A 165 10.58 -10.31 -31.85
CA VAL A 165 11.30 -10.98 -32.94
C VAL A 165 12.63 -10.24 -33.22
N SER A 166 13.68 -11.01 -33.52
CA SER A 166 15.04 -10.51 -33.78
C SER A 166 15.73 -9.85 -32.59
N GLN A 167 15.10 -9.79 -31.39
CA GLN A 167 15.76 -9.37 -30.19
C GLN A 167 16.76 -10.43 -29.72
N LYS A 168 17.93 -9.99 -29.27
CA LYS A 168 18.91 -10.87 -28.62
C LYS A 168 18.45 -11.18 -27.20
N ILE A 169 18.44 -12.45 -26.85
CA ILE A 169 18.10 -12.93 -25.50
C ILE A 169 19.35 -13.52 -24.88
N TYR A 170 19.85 -12.87 -23.84
CA TYR A 170 21.05 -13.28 -23.12
C TYR A 170 20.64 -14.16 -21.95
N LEU A 171 20.88 -15.47 -22.05
CA LEU A 171 20.52 -16.46 -21.03
C LEU A 171 21.65 -16.60 -20.01
N ILE A 172 21.26 -16.80 -18.77
CA ILE A 172 22.17 -17.15 -17.67
C ILE A 172 21.74 -18.50 -17.12
N GLY A 173 22.59 -19.48 -17.28
CA GLY A 173 22.44 -20.75 -16.58
C GLY A 173 23.16 -20.69 -15.23
N SER A 174 22.53 -21.17 -14.17
CA SER A 174 23.15 -21.33 -12.86
C SER A 174 22.77 -22.68 -12.23
N PHE A 175 23.47 -23.07 -11.19
CA PHE A 175 23.19 -24.28 -10.42
C PHE A 175 23.71 -24.16 -8.99
N LEU A 176 23.12 -24.92 -8.09
CA LEU A 176 23.65 -25.12 -6.75
C LEU A 176 24.74 -26.22 -6.79
N GLN A 177 25.90 -25.88 -6.24
CA GLN A 177 26.97 -26.87 -6.13
C GLN A 177 26.58 -28.01 -5.16
N PRO A 178 27.01 -29.25 -5.46
CA PRO A 178 26.89 -30.34 -4.51
C PRO A 178 27.66 -30.03 -3.23
N PRO A 179 27.17 -30.51 -2.06
CA PRO A 179 27.89 -30.39 -0.81
C PRO A 179 29.32 -30.97 -0.92
N SER A 180 30.26 -30.26 -0.31
CA SER A 180 31.65 -30.73 -0.25
C SER A 180 31.72 -32.15 0.38
N GLY A 181 32.26 -33.12 -0.36
CA GLY A 181 32.37 -34.52 0.09
C GLY A 181 31.69 -35.57 -0.79
N GLN A 182 30.94 -35.16 -1.83
CA GLN A 182 30.39 -36.07 -2.81
C GLN A 182 31.28 -36.14 -4.05
N ASN A 183 31.61 -37.35 -4.46
CA ASN A 183 32.47 -37.67 -5.63
C ASN A 183 31.71 -37.42 -6.96
N MET A 184 31.10 -36.24 -7.14
CA MET A 184 30.35 -35.85 -8.32
C MET A 184 31.01 -34.68 -9.00
N THR A 185 31.22 -34.75 -10.34
CA THR A 185 31.71 -33.64 -11.15
C THR A 185 30.71 -33.33 -12.26
N ILE A 186 30.62 -32.05 -12.65
CA ILE A 186 29.85 -31.66 -13.83
C ILE A 186 30.65 -32.12 -15.04
N TYR A 187 29.93 -32.79 -15.96
CA TYR A 187 30.49 -33.37 -17.16
C TYR A 187 30.20 -32.55 -18.41
N GLU A 188 28.94 -32.15 -18.60
CA GLU A 188 28.52 -31.32 -19.73
C GLU A 188 27.26 -30.50 -19.41
N TYR A 189 27.04 -29.43 -20.20
CA TYR A 189 25.87 -28.60 -20.21
C TYR A 189 25.17 -28.73 -21.58
N ILE A 190 23.90 -29.01 -21.59
CA ILE A 190 23.10 -29.12 -22.81
C ILE A 190 21.99 -28.07 -22.79
N TRP A 191 22.10 -27.12 -23.70
CA TRP A 191 21.03 -26.14 -23.94
C TRP A 191 20.15 -26.59 -25.08
N ASN A 192 18.85 -26.53 -24.93
CA ASN A 192 17.86 -26.61 -26.00
C ASN A 192 17.06 -25.31 -26.03
N PHE A 193 17.04 -24.62 -27.14
CA PHE A 193 16.43 -23.31 -27.25
C PHE A 193 14.95 -23.35 -27.68
N GLY A 194 14.34 -24.53 -27.78
CA GLY A 194 12.92 -24.67 -28.13
C GLY A 194 12.58 -24.36 -29.57
N ASN A 195 13.56 -23.97 -30.40
CA ASN A 195 13.41 -23.72 -31.83
C ASN A 195 13.99 -24.83 -32.73
N GLY A 196 14.29 -25.97 -32.15
CA GLY A 196 14.94 -27.10 -32.79
C GLY A 196 16.47 -27.06 -32.78
N THR A 197 17.07 -26.01 -32.22
CA THR A 197 18.54 -25.93 -32.06
C THR A 197 18.95 -26.32 -30.65
N THR A 198 20.10 -26.97 -30.51
CA THR A 198 20.71 -27.37 -29.24
C THR A 198 22.18 -27.03 -29.25
N GLU A 199 22.71 -26.74 -28.07
CA GLU A 199 24.14 -26.53 -27.87
C GLU A 199 24.64 -27.39 -26.70
N THR A 200 25.74 -28.09 -26.90
CA THR A 200 26.36 -28.96 -25.87
C THR A 200 27.77 -28.48 -25.58
N ILE A 201 28.07 -28.26 -24.32
CA ILE A 201 29.36 -27.73 -23.86
C ILE A 201 29.94 -28.69 -22.81
N MET A 202 31.13 -29.17 -23.07
CA MET A 202 31.88 -30.00 -22.11
C MET A 202 32.41 -29.14 -20.97
N ALA A 203 32.18 -29.53 -19.74
CA ALA A 203 32.75 -28.82 -18.59
C ALA A 203 34.27 -29.08 -18.47
N ASN A 204 35.06 -28.03 -18.50
CA ASN A 204 36.51 -28.13 -18.23
C ASN A 204 36.73 -28.32 -16.73
N GLN A 205 37.56 -29.30 -16.36
CA GLN A 205 37.84 -29.70 -14.96
C GLN A 205 38.50 -28.61 -14.10
N THR A 206 38.87 -27.46 -14.65
CA THR A 206 39.62 -26.43 -13.96
C THR A 206 38.90 -25.15 -13.66
N THR A 207 37.65 -24.97 -14.13
CA THR A 207 36.89 -23.75 -13.87
C THR A 207 35.45 -24.07 -13.36
N LEU A 208 35.27 -23.86 -12.08
CA LEU A 208 33.99 -24.04 -11.40
C LEU A 208 32.96 -22.94 -11.74
N LEU A 209 33.25 -21.98 -12.59
CA LEU A 209 32.40 -20.86 -13.04
C LEU A 209 33.07 -20.02 -14.13
N PRO A 210 32.35 -19.33 -15.04
CA PRO A 210 30.90 -19.30 -15.18
C PRO A 210 30.37 -20.32 -16.18
N LEU A 211 29.12 -20.74 -15.99
CA LEU A 211 28.35 -21.39 -17.02
C LEU A 211 28.44 -20.57 -18.31
N TYR A 212 28.57 -21.24 -19.44
CA TYR A 212 28.41 -20.60 -20.74
C TYR A 212 27.00 -20.02 -20.86
N ASN A 213 26.94 -18.71 -21.08
CA ASN A 213 25.70 -17.95 -21.19
C ASN A 213 25.39 -17.71 -22.64
N PRO A 214 24.54 -18.52 -23.27
CA PRO A 214 24.26 -18.40 -24.70
C PRO A 214 23.41 -17.15 -25.00
N VAL A 215 23.53 -16.67 -26.23
CA VAL A 215 22.67 -15.64 -26.78
C VAL A 215 21.82 -16.26 -27.88
N VAL A 216 20.50 -16.20 -27.72
CA VAL A 216 19.55 -16.73 -28.70
C VAL A 216 18.75 -15.60 -29.34
N VAL A 217 18.36 -15.81 -30.61
CA VAL A 217 17.51 -14.90 -31.37
C VAL A 217 16.43 -15.72 -32.06
N TYR A 218 15.18 -15.30 -31.88
CA TYR A 218 14.03 -15.90 -32.59
C TYR A 218 13.53 -14.96 -33.67
N ASN A 219 13.36 -15.49 -34.87
CA ASN A 219 12.93 -14.71 -36.04
C ASN A 219 11.45 -14.88 -36.34
N THR A 220 10.76 -15.74 -35.59
CA THR A 220 9.30 -15.95 -35.71
C THR A 220 8.65 -15.76 -34.36
N PRO A 221 7.44 -15.15 -34.31
CA PRO A 221 6.69 -15.07 -33.07
C PRO A 221 6.29 -16.45 -32.55
N GLY A 222 6.23 -16.63 -31.22
CA GLY A 222 5.82 -17.91 -30.66
C GLY A 222 6.22 -18.05 -29.18
N LEU A 223 5.79 -19.17 -28.57
CA LEU A 223 6.28 -19.62 -27.28
C LEU A 223 7.41 -20.62 -27.51
N TYR A 224 8.53 -20.40 -26.84
CA TYR A 224 9.69 -21.26 -26.93
C TYR A 224 10.05 -21.80 -25.55
N ALA A 225 10.06 -23.11 -25.39
CA ALA A 225 10.46 -23.81 -24.19
C ALA A 225 11.98 -24.03 -24.18
N ILE A 226 12.72 -23.14 -23.56
CA ILE A 226 14.16 -23.27 -23.39
C ILE A 226 14.44 -24.27 -22.26
N SER A 227 15.40 -25.17 -22.42
CA SER A 227 15.84 -26.05 -21.35
C SER A 227 17.37 -26.06 -21.19
N LEU A 228 17.80 -26.18 -19.94
CA LEU A 228 19.18 -26.42 -19.56
C LEU A 228 19.27 -27.78 -18.85
N THR A 229 20.06 -28.68 -19.41
CA THR A 229 20.41 -29.95 -18.78
C THR A 229 21.85 -29.91 -18.33
N ILE A 230 22.09 -30.19 -17.04
CA ILE A 230 23.42 -30.40 -16.47
C ILE A 230 23.61 -31.91 -16.30
N VAL A 231 24.63 -32.41 -16.91
CA VAL A 231 25.04 -33.80 -16.74
C VAL A 231 26.18 -33.86 -15.74
N THR A 232 25.98 -34.58 -14.66
CA THR A 232 27.01 -34.84 -13.65
C THR A 232 27.49 -36.26 -13.76
N LYS A 233 28.76 -36.52 -13.37
CA LYS A 233 29.36 -37.81 -13.38
C LYS A 233 29.94 -38.14 -12.01
N ASN A 234 29.58 -39.29 -11.48
CA ASN A 234 30.22 -39.83 -10.29
C ASN A 234 31.64 -40.28 -10.62
N VAL A 235 32.62 -39.68 -9.98
CA VAL A 235 34.06 -39.95 -10.27
C VAL A 235 34.47 -41.38 -9.97
N SER A 236 33.85 -42.03 -8.96
CA SER A 236 34.19 -43.39 -8.52
C SER A 236 33.50 -44.47 -9.37
N SER A 237 32.23 -44.27 -9.73
CA SER A 237 31.44 -45.27 -10.46
C SER A 237 31.39 -45.00 -11.97
N GLY A 238 31.73 -43.80 -12.42
CA GLY A 238 31.57 -43.39 -13.81
C GLY A 238 30.11 -43.18 -14.26
N GLN A 239 29.14 -43.38 -13.38
CA GLN A 239 27.73 -43.18 -13.67
C GLN A 239 27.35 -41.74 -13.86
N THR A 240 26.55 -41.44 -14.87
CA THR A 240 26.06 -40.08 -15.16
C THR A 240 24.63 -39.85 -14.69
N TYR A 241 24.33 -38.62 -14.28
CA TYR A 241 23.01 -38.19 -13.86
C TYR A 241 22.69 -36.86 -14.57
N ASN A 242 21.46 -36.77 -15.05
CA ASN A 242 21.00 -35.61 -15.82
C ASN A 242 20.02 -34.82 -14.99
N TYR A 243 20.23 -33.49 -14.92
CA TYR A 243 19.35 -32.52 -14.23
C TYR A 243 18.94 -31.45 -15.25
N THR A 244 17.64 -31.30 -15.46
CA THR A 244 17.12 -30.39 -16.49
C THR A 244 16.10 -29.43 -15.89
N THR A 245 16.10 -28.18 -16.30
CA THR A 245 15.08 -27.18 -16.00
C THR A 245 14.54 -26.56 -17.29
N TYR A 246 13.39 -25.93 -17.17
CA TYR A 246 12.73 -25.24 -18.29
C TYR A 246 12.47 -23.78 -17.96
N GLN A 247 12.54 -22.94 -19.00
CA GLN A 247 12.09 -21.56 -19.00
C GLN A 247 11.34 -21.32 -20.31
N THR A 248 10.05 -21.03 -20.25
CA THR A 248 9.30 -20.61 -21.44
C THR A 248 9.54 -19.13 -21.70
N VAL A 249 9.79 -18.77 -22.94
CA VAL A 249 9.84 -17.37 -23.40
C VAL A 249 8.77 -17.14 -24.47
N ALA A 250 8.17 -15.96 -24.43
CA ALA A 250 7.23 -15.51 -25.44
C ALA A 250 7.92 -14.48 -26.35
N VAL A 251 7.83 -14.68 -27.65
CA VAL A 251 8.39 -13.80 -28.67
C VAL A 251 7.26 -13.22 -29.49
N SER A 252 7.09 -11.90 -29.44
CA SER A 252 6.03 -11.17 -30.16
C SER A 252 6.49 -10.71 -31.53
N GLY A 253 5.55 -10.57 -32.48
CA GLY A 253 5.76 -9.86 -33.73
C GLY A 253 5.85 -8.35 -33.55
N ASN A 254 6.29 -7.64 -34.59
CA ASN A 254 6.36 -6.17 -34.55
C ASN A 254 4.98 -5.55 -34.28
N GLY A 255 4.82 -4.87 -33.17
CA GLY A 255 3.61 -4.17 -32.75
C GLY A 255 2.62 -4.99 -31.93
N GLU A 256 2.93 -6.24 -31.59
CA GLU A 256 2.14 -7.05 -30.66
C GLU A 256 2.73 -6.92 -29.24
N LYS A 257 1.88 -6.77 -28.24
CA LYS A 257 2.30 -6.78 -26.82
C LYS A 257 1.71 -8.02 -26.15
N PHE A 258 2.51 -8.67 -25.32
CA PHE A 258 2.05 -9.70 -24.39
C PHE A 258 1.80 -9.09 -23.01
N ALA A 259 0.73 -9.50 -22.36
CA ALA A 259 0.56 -9.33 -20.94
C ALA A 259 0.87 -10.67 -20.23
N LEU A 260 1.60 -10.60 -19.14
CA LEU A 260 1.97 -11.77 -18.34
C LEU A 260 1.19 -11.74 -17.03
N PHE A 261 0.48 -12.82 -16.77
CA PHE A 261 -0.37 -12.97 -15.59
C PHE A 261 0.16 -14.10 -14.69
N THR A 262 0.04 -13.91 -13.39
CA THR A 262 0.46 -14.88 -12.36
C THR A 262 -0.70 -15.15 -11.41
N THR A 263 -1.82 -15.63 -11.91
CA THR A 263 -3.04 -15.83 -11.10
C THR A 263 -3.63 -17.23 -11.25
N TYR A 264 -4.62 -17.53 -10.43
CA TYR A 264 -5.42 -18.75 -10.48
C TYR A 264 -6.83 -18.51 -9.92
N PHE A 265 -7.76 -19.40 -10.25
CA PHE A 265 -9.07 -19.44 -9.62
C PHE A 265 -9.16 -20.59 -8.60
N ASP A 266 -9.83 -20.34 -7.50
CA ASP A 266 -10.06 -21.37 -6.47
C ASP A 266 -11.17 -22.35 -6.84
N THR A 267 -12.11 -21.91 -7.67
CA THR A 267 -13.24 -22.72 -8.11
C THR A 267 -13.51 -22.56 -9.62
N PRO A 268 -14.14 -23.55 -10.26
CA PRO A 268 -14.43 -23.49 -11.70
C PRO A 268 -15.30 -22.32 -12.17
N ASN A 269 -16.11 -21.76 -11.27
CA ASN A 269 -17.05 -20.67 -11.57
C ASN A 269 -16.56 -19.30 -11.07
N SER A 270 -15.39 -19.25 -10.44
CA SER A 270 -14.79 -17.98 -10.03
C SER A 270 -14.42 -17.12 -11.24
N LYS A 271 -14.60 -15.84 -11.13
CA LYS A 271 -14.13 -14.85 -12.10
C LYS A 271 -12.85 -14.19 -11.61
N LEU A 272 -12.23 -13.46 -12.49
CA LEU A 272 -11.01 -12.72 -12.21
C LEU A 272 -11.29 -11.23 -12.29
N ILE A 273 -11.02 -10.53 -11.21
CA ILE A 273 -11.00 -9.06 -11.14
C ILE A 273 -9.54 -8.63 -11.20
N ILE A 274 -9.20 -7.68 -12.06
CA ILE A 274 -7.85 -7.14 -12.17
C ILE A 274 -7.91 -5.64 -11.91
N SER A 275 -7.29 -5.20 -10.81
CA SER A 275 -7.04 -3.79 -10.52
C SER A 275 -5.64 -3.42 -11.00
N ALA A 276 -5.51 -2.27 -11.64
CA ALA A 276 -4.24 -1.66 -12.01
C ALA A 276 -4.13 -0.31 -11.31
N GLU A 277 -3.32 -0.26 -10.26
CA GLU A 277 -3.14 0.91 -9.44
C GLU A 277 -1.90 1.68 -9.85
N ASN A 278 -2.05 2.95 -10.18
CA ASN A 278 -0.91 3.76 -10.56
C ASN A 278 -0.18 4.29 -9.33
N VAL A 279 0.54 3.39 -8.66
CA VAL A 279 1.31 3.66 -7.44
C VAL A 279 2.77 3.19 -7.58
N PRO A 280 3.72 3.71 -6.76
CA PRO A 280 5.15 3.47 -6.96
C PRO A 280 5.64 2.07 -6.57
N GLY A 281 4.83 1.24 -5.92
CA GLY A 281 5.20 -0.11 -5.49
C GLY A 281 4.12 -0.75 -4.64
N GLY A 282 4.40 -1.90 -4.06
CA GLY A 282 3.50 -2.61 -3.16
C GLY A 282 3.74 -2.28 -1.68
N PRO A 283 3.00 -2.94 -0.77
CA PRO A 283 2.98 -2.67 0.66
C PRO A 283 4.33 -2.91 1.34
N TYR A 284 4.51 -2.25 2.46
CA TYR A 284 5.64 -2.50 3.34
C TYR A 284 5.59 -3.90 3.96
N SER A 285 4.39 -4.38 4.32
CA SER A 285 4.17 -5.67 4.95
C SER A 285 2.71 -6.11 4.79
N PHE A 286 2.42 -7.42 4.97
CA PHE A 286 1.06 -7.93 5.24
C PHE A 286 0.87 -8.30 6.71
N ASP A 287 1.80 -8.00 7.59
CA ASP A 287 1.63 -8.16 9.03
C ASP A 287 0.90 -6.93 9.58
N PRO A 288 -0.33 -7.07 10.11
CA PRO A 288 -1.18 -5.94 10.45
C PRO A 288 -0.62 -5.09 11.60
N GLN A 289 0.28 -5.61 12.45
CA GLN A 289 0.90 -4.82 13.50
C GLN A 289 2.24 -4.19 13.09
N ILE A 290 2.62 -4.33 11.81
CA ILE A 290 3.87 -3.76 11.28
C ILE A 290 3.59 -2.81 10.13
N ASP A 291 2.65 -3.17 9.28
CA ASP A 291 2.26 -2.36 8.13
C ASP A 291 1.68 -1.02 8.59
N TYR A 292 2.16 0.04 7.99
CA TYR A 292 1.74 1.40 8.33
C TYR A 292 1.98 2.30 7.11
N ASP A 293 1.37 1.90 6.01
CA ASP A 293 1.40 2.64 4.75
C ASP A 293 0.07 2.51 3.98
N ALA A 294 -0.29 3.54 3.26
CA ALA A 294 -1.56 3.61 2.56
C ALA A 294 -1.77 2.51 1.51
N ILE A 295 -0.70 1.92 0.95
CA ILE A 295 -0.83 0.87 -0.06
C ILE A 295 -1.18 -0.45 0.60
N GLY A 296 -0.52 -0.80 1.72
CA GLY A 296 -0.79 -2.03 2.47
C GLY A 296 -2.16 -2.06 3.12
N PHE A 297 -2.69 -0.91 3.45
CA PHE A 297 -4.01 -0.78 4.07
C PHE A 297 -5.12 -1.48 3.27
N GLU A 298 -5.12 -1.36 1.93
CA GLU A 298 -6.11 -2.02 1.07
C GLU A 298 -6.07 -3.54 1.23
N GLU A 299 -4.88 -4.14 1.16
CA GLU A 299 -4.76 -5.59 1.32
C GLU A 299 -5.16 -6.04 2.71
N LEU A 300 -4.72 -5.32 3.75
CA LEU A 300 -5.06 -5.66 5.13
C LEU A 300 -6.57 -5.60 5.38
N LEU A 301 -7.25 -4.59 4.82
CA LEU A 301 -8.71 -4.46 4.87
C LEU A 301 -9.44 -5.69 4.32
N ASN A 302 -8.86 -6.33 3.31
CA ASN A 302 -9.47 -7.47 2.63
C ASN A 302 -9.08 -8.83 3.24
N ILE A 303 -7.87 -8.96 3.80
CA ILE A 303 -7.38 -10.25 4.32
C ILE A 303 -7.55 -10.43 5.82
N TYR A 304 -7.84 -9.37 6.57
CA TYR A 304 -8.06 -9.47 8.02
C TYR A 304 -9.48 -9.13 8.45
N SER A 305 -9.91 -9.78 9.50
CA SER A 305 -11.04 -9.36 10.30
C SER A 305 -10.57 -8.47 11.42
N THR A 306 -11.29 -7.38 11.63
CA THR A 306 -11.25 -6.54 12.83
C THR A 306 -12.47 -6.83 13.68
N LEU A 307 -12.55 -6.31 14.92
CA LEU A 307 -13.77 -6.46 15.74
C LEU A 307 -14.97 -5.74 15.13
N VAL A 308 -14.76 -4.57 14.59
CA VAL A 308 -15.77 -3.74 13.92
C VAL A 308 -15.18 -3.21 12.61
N ILE A 309 -16.04 -2.83 11.68
CA ILE A 309 -15.64 -2.14 10.43
C ILE A 309 -16.46 -0.87 10.27
N TYR A 310 -16.00 0.04 9.45
CA TYR A 310 -16.81 1.18 9.02
C TYR A 310 -18.01 0.72 8.19
N ASN A 311 -19.09 1.48 8.24
CA ASN A 311 -20.27 1.27 7.39
C ASN A 311 -20.09 2.05 6.07
N GLY A 312 -19.37 1.46 5.14
CA GLY A 312 -18.93 2.14 3.92
C GLY A 312 -18.02 3.34 4.24
N SER A 313 -18.18 4.43 3.52
CA SER A 313 -17.39 5.66 3.67
C SER A 313 -17.71 6.51 4.90
N SER A 314 -18.54 6.02 5.82
CA SER A 314 -18.92 6.78 7.02
C SER A 314 -17.83 6.73 8.10
N THR A 315 -17.32 7.87 8.51
CA THR A 315 -16.34 8.00 9.62
C THR A 315 -16.91 7.79 11.01
N SER A 316 -18.26 7.73 11.16
CA SER A 316 -18.95 7.68 12.47
C SER A 316 -19.93 6.53 12.63
N SER A 317 -20.14 5.72 11.59
CA SER A 317 -21.03 4.57 11.61
C SER A 317 -20.24 3.29 11.45
N PHE A 318 -20.50 2.31 12.31
CA PHE A 318 -19.75 1.05 12.36
C PHE A 318 -20.68 -0.15 12.23
N LEU A 319 -20.14 -1.26 11.72
CA LEU A 319 -20.76 -2.57 11.65
C LEU A 319 -19.91 -3.59 12.41
N PRO A 320 -20.50 -4.59 13.05
CA PRO A 320 -19.73 -5.62 13.75
C PRO A 320 -19.14 -6.63 12.74
N MET A 321 -17.82 -6.87 12.74
CA MET A 321 -17.17 -7.88 11.88
C MET A 321 -16.89 -9.17 12.67
N ALA A 322 -15.77 -9.27 13.37
CA ALA A 322 -15.50 -10.39 14.25
C ALA A 322 -16.29 -10.32 15.56
N ALA A 323 -16.72 -9.13 15.96
CA ALA A 323 -17.76 -9.03 16.99
C ALA A 323 -19.11 -9.54 16.46
N ALA A 324 -19.86 -10.23 17.29
CA ALA A 324 -21.22 -10.68 16.94
C ALA A 324 -22.21 -9.52 16.88
N TYR A 325 -21.99 -8.51 17.71
CA TYR A 325 -22.83 -7.30 17.86
C TYR A 325 -21.94 -6.12 18.23
N LEU A 326 -22.37 -4.91 17.90
CA LEU A 326 -21.78 -3.71 18.51
C LEU A 326 -22.17 -3.66 19.99
N PRO A 327 -21.23 -3.50 20.92
CA PRO A 327 -21.54 -3.38 22.34
C PRO A 327 -22.30 -2.07 22.62
N THR A 328 -23.19 -2.08 23.61
CA THR A 328 -24.03 -0.93 23.98
C THR A 328 -24.05 -0.68 25.49
N ILE A 329 -24.28 0.58 25.88
CA ILE A 329 -24.48 0.95 27.29
C ILE A 329 -25.70 0.25 27.87
N GLY A 330 -26.78 0.08 27.07
CA GLY A 330 -28.04 -0.56 27.50
C GLY A 330 -27.84 -1.99 28.01
N ASN A 331 -26.83 -2.71 27.53
CA ASN A 331 -26.54 -4.07 27.95
C ASN A 331 -25.76 -4.15 29.26
N TRP A 332 -25.19 -3.04 29.77
CA TRP A 332 -24.32 -3.04 30.93
C TRP A 332 -24.97 -3.49 32.22
N SER A 333 -26.20 -3.05 32.50
CA SER A 333 -26.92 -3.35 33.74
C SER A 333 -27.38 -4.80 33.86
N ASN A 334 -27.51 -5.53 32.76
CA ASN A 334 -27.94 -6.92 32.73
C ASN A 334 -26.73 -7.85 32.47
N LEU A 335 -26.36 -8.65 33.49
CA LEU A 335 -25.20 -9.52 33.42
C LEU A 335 -25.27 -10.52 32.26
N THR A 336 -26.43 -11.08 31.96
CA THR A 336 -26.62 -12.01 30.82
C THR A 336 -26.44 -11.27 29.51
N ASN A 337 -27.08 -10.12 29.33
CA ASN A 337 -26.95 -9.35 28.08
C ASN A 337 -25.53 -8.86 27.88
N ARG A 338 -24.81 -8.50 28.95
CA ARG A 338 -23.43 -8.01 28.92
C ARG A 338 -22.49 -8.99 28.19
N TYR A 339 -22.62 -10.28 28.45
CA TYR A 339 -21.77 -11.31 27.85
C TYR A 339 -22.39 -12.01 26.62
N THR A 340 -23.70 -11.82 26.39
CA THR A 340 -24.38 -12.36 25.20
C THR A 340 -24.27 -11.43 24.01
N TYR A 341 -24.39 -10.12 24.22
CA TYR A 341 -24.47 -9.12 23.15
C TYR A 341 -23.31 -8.10 23.16
N GLY A 342 -22.44 -8.19 24.17
CA GLY A 342 -21.45 -7.15 24.42
C GLY A 342 -22.06 -5.94 25.16
N ALA A 343 -21.21 -5.18 25.84
CA ALA A 343 -21.67 -4.02 26.63
C ALA A 343 -20.57 -2.95 26.77
N ILE A 344 -21.01 -1.73 27.01
CA ILE A 344 -20.17 -0.59 27.32
C ILE A 344 -20.52 -0.10 28.73
N SER A 345 -19.52 0.13 29.58
CA SER A 345 -19.75 0.74 30.90
C SER A 345 -20.27 2.18 30.76
N PRO A 346 -21.14 2.66 31.67
CA PRO A 346 -21.71 4.01 31.58
C PRO A 346 -20.68 5.14 31.59
N ASN A 347 -19.47 4.88 32.06
CA ASN A 347 -18.37 5.82 32.09
C ASN A 347 -17.36 5.61 30.96
N TYR A 348 -17.67 4.78 29.97
CA TYR A 348 -16.84 4.49 28.79
C TYR A 348 -15.41 4.03 29.12
N THR A 349 -15.20 3.29 30.20
CA THR A 349 -13.90 2.73 30.57
C THR A 349 -13.78 1.22 30.39
N ILE A 350 -14.91 0.53 30.15
CA ILE A 350 -14.92 -0.91 29.92
C ILE A 350 -15.79 -1.22 28.73
N TYR A 351 -15.24 -1.96 27.77
CA TYR A 351 -15.91 -2.42 26.56
C TYR A 351 -15.82 -3.94 26.47
N ILE A 352 -16.93 -4.62 26.38
CA ILE A 352 -17.02 -6.07 26.25
C ILE A 352 -17.56 -6.42 24.87
N PHE A 353 -16.80 -7.16 24.08
CA PHE A 353 -17.19 -7.65 22.77
C PHE A 353 -17.45 -9.15 22.84
N LYS A 354 -18.60 -9.58 22.35
CA LYS A 354 -18.90 -10.99 22.09
C LYS A 354 -18.37 -11.37 20.73
N ILE A 355 -17.51 -12.39 20.65
CA ILE A 355 -16.98 -12.86 19.38
C ILE A 355 -18.07 -13.61 18.61
N ARG A 356 -18.09 -13.40 17.30
CA ARG A 356 -19.04 -14.01 16.37
C ARG A 356 -18.74 -15.49 16.23
N PRO A 357 -19.68 -16.39 16.51
CA PRO A 357 -19.46 -17.81 16.33
C PRO A 357 -19.42 -18.18 14.84
N GLY A 358 -18.58 -19.15 14.49
CA GLY A 358 -18.47 -19.68 13.13
C GLY A 358 -17.60 -18.85 12.19
N LEU A 359 -16.72 -18.03 12.74
CA LEU A 359 -15.59 -17.44 12.00
C LEU A 359 -14.38 -18.36 12.07
N TYR A 360 -13.67 -18.45 10.96
CA TYR A 360 -12.47 -19.27 10.83
C TYR A 360 -11.38 -18.53 10.06
N PHE A 361 -10.14 -18.79 10.43
CA PHE A 361 -8.98 -18.41 9.65
C PHE A 361 -8.93 -19.18 8.32
N SER A 362 -8.13 -18.72 7.38
CA SER A 362 -7.97 -19.32 6.06
C SER A 362 -7.32 -20.72 6.08
N ASN A 363 -6.72 -21.14 7.20
CA ASN A 363 -6.23 -22.49 7.44
C ASN A 363 -7.30 -23.43 8.07
N GLY A 364 -8.48 -22.90 8.44
CA GLY A 364 -9.58 -23.63 9.06
C GLY A 364 -9.57 -23.67 10.59
N ASP A 365 -8.62 -23.04 11.27
CA ASP A 365 -8.65 -22.86 12.72
C ASP A 365 -9.77 -21.86 13.10
N PRO A 366 -10.53 -22.06 14.18
CA PRO A 366 -11.60 -21.15 14.57
C PRO A 366 -11.05 -19.84 15.15
N ILE A 367 -11.69 -18.72 14.82
CA ILE A 367 -11.41 -17.41 15.44
C ILE A 367 -12.13 -17.35 16.78
N THR A 368 -11.41 -17.12 17.87
CA THR A 368 -11.91 -17.10 19.25
C THR A 368 -11.55 -15.83 19.98
N ALA A 369 -12.13 -15.62 21.17
CA ALA A 369 -11.73 -14.51 22.04
C ALA A 369 -10.23 -14.55 22.43
N TYR A 370 -9.60 -15.72 22.42
CA TYR A 370 -8.17 -15.85 22.66
C TYR A 370 -7.34 -15.23 21.52
N ASP A 371 -7.70 -15.49 20.27
CA ASP A 371 -6.98 -14.96 19.10
C ASP A 371 -7.08 -13.44 19.04
N VAL A 372 -8.28 -12.89 19.30
CA VAL A 372 -8.49 -11.43 19.37
C VAL A 372 -7.64 -10.83 20.48
N TRP A 373 -7.72 -11.39 21.70
CA TRP A 373 -6.91 -10.91 22.82
C TRP A 373 -5.42 -10.98 22.51
N TYR A 374 -4.96 -12.07 21.91
CA TYR A 374 -3.56 -12.27 21.55
C TYR A 374 -3.08 -11.23 20.54
N SER A 375 -3.91 -10.94 19.53
CA SER A 375 -3.60 -9.92 18.52
C SER A 375 -3.50 -8.53 19.12
N MET A 376 -4.39 -8.17 20.05
CA MET A 376 -4.34 -6.88 20.74
C MET A 376 -3.12 -6.76 21.67
N ILE A 377 -2.74 -7.85 22.35
CA ILE A 377 -1.49 -7.85 23.14
C ILE A 377 -0.28 -7.67 22.22
N ARG A 378 -0.27 -8.34 21.07
CA ARG A 378 0.82 -8.20 20.08
C ARG A 378 0.90 -6.77 19.53
N ASP A 379 -0.22 -6.15 19.27
CA ASP A 379 -0.30 -4.77 18.80
C ASP A 379 0.32 -3.80 19.81
N ILE A 380 -0.04 -3.92 21.10
CA ILE A 380 0.57 -3.12 22.18
C ILE A 380 2.09 -3.35 22.26
N LEU A 381 2.55 -4.60 22.11
CA LEU A 381 3.98 -4.92 22.14
C LEU A 381 4.75 -4.35 20.96
N PHE A 382 4.09 -4.07 19.85
CA PHE A 382 4.72 -3.48 18.66
C PHE A 382 4.55 -1.96 18.58
N ALA A 383 3.82 -1.34 19.51
CA ALA A 383 3.50 0.09 19.47
C ALA A 383 4.73 1.04 19.45
N GLY A 384 5.93 0.55 19.83
CA GLY A 384 7.20 1.28 19.76
C GLY A 384 8.11 0.83 18.61
N GLY A 385 7.60 0.07 17.62
CA GLY A 385 8.39 -0.52 16.55
C GLY A 385 9.09 0.49 15.64
N THR A 386 10.11 0.02 14.94
CA THR A 386 10.91 0.81 14.01
C THR A 386 10.75 0.29 12.58
N PRO A 387 10.45 1.14 11.57
CA PRO A 387 10.47 2.62 11.57
C PRO A 387 9.32 3.31 12.32
N GLY A 388 8.16 2.74 12.38
CA GLY A 388 6.94 3.16 13.06
C GLY A 388 5.91 2.06 12.83
N THR A 389 5.00 1.85 13.76
CA THR A 389 3.97 0.82 13.69
C THR A 389 2.65 1.36 14.19
N PRO A 390 1.50 0.86 13.73
CA PRO A 390 0.18 1.42 14.02
C PRO A 390 -0.29 1.19 15.47
N GLY A 391 0.35 0.30 16.21
CA GLY A 391 -0.08 -0.12 17.56
C GLY A 391 -0.28 1.01 18.57
N TRP A 392 0.33 2.19 18.35
CA TRP A 392 0.12 3.35 19.20
C TRP A 392 -1.32 3.85 19.21
N ILE A 393 -2.06 3.68 18.08
CA ILE A 393 -3.43 4.16 17.92
C ILE A 393 -4.37 3.55 18.96
N LEU A 394 -4.27 2.24 19.20
CA LEU A 394 -5.05 1.58 20.24
C LEU A 394 -4.42 1.75 21.64
N THR A 395 -3.09 1.64 21.72
CA THR A 395 -2.34 1.64 23.00
C THR A 395 -2.56 2.91 23.81
N GLN A 396 -2.72 4.09 23.18
CA GLN A 396 -2.99 5.36 23.86
C GLN A 396 -4.26 5.36 24.71
N TYR A 397 -5.23 4.51 24.43
CA TYR A 397 -6.47 4.36 25.20
C TYR A 397 -6.35 3.31 26.30
N LEU A 398 -5.40 2.39 26.19
CA LEU A 398 -5.25 1.22 27.03
C LEU A 398 -4.22 1.42 28.14
N ILE A 399 -3.11 2.07 27.85
CA ILE A 399 -1.97 2.20 28.76
C ILE A 399 -1.88 3.61 29.33
N PRO A 400 -1.85 3.78 30.67
CA PRO A 400 -1.74 5.08 31.31
C PRO A 400 -0.46 5.83 30.94
N ASN A 401 -0.59 7.12 30.59
CA ASN A 401 0.54 8.00 30.26
C ASN A 401 1.43 7.50 29.11
N TYR A 402 0.89 6.67 28.26
CA TYR A 402 1.59 6.18 27.07
C TYR A 402 1.97 7.35 26.14
N THR A 403 3.15 7.29 25.59
CA THR A 403 3.64 8.22 24.57
C THR A 403 3.69 7.48 23.23
N PRO A 404 3.09 7.99 22.14
CA PRO A 404 3.15 7.35 20.83
C PRO A 404 4.56 6.93 20.42
N PHE A 405 4.67 5.82 19.72
CA PHE A 405 5.91 5.22 19.23
C PHE A 405 6.93 4.87 20.33
N THR A 406 6.46 4.56 21.55
CA THR A 406 7.30 4.05 22.63
C THR A 406 6.87 2.67 23.09
N PHE A 407 7.79 1.94 23.71
CA PHE A 407 7.50 0.62 24.28
C PHE A 407 6.98 0.77 25.71
N VAL A 408 6.07 -0.14 26.10
CA VAL A 408 5.46 -0.16 27.43
C VAL A 408 6.37 -0.88 28.42
N VAL A 409 7.01 -1.99 28.02
CA VAL A 409 7.92 -2.76 28.89
C VAL A 409 9.35 -2.27 28.70
N THR A 410 9.89 -1.59 29.68
CA THR A 410 11.17 -0.87 29.57
C THR A 410 12.40 -1.70 29.95
N SER A 411 12.21 -2.87 30.54
CA SER A 411 13.30 -3.80 30.92
C SER A 411 12.81 -5.25 31.10
N PRO A 412 13.71 -6.26 31.11
CA PRO A 412 13.32 -7.66 31.33
C PRO A 412 12.68 -7.95 32.71
N ASN A 413 12.82 -7.04 33.65
CA ASN A 413 12.27 -7.13 35.01
C ASN A 413 11.11 -6.17 35.23
N ASP A 414 10.60 -5.52 34.23
CA ASP A 414 9.50 -4.57 34.31
C ASP A 414 8.16 -5.32 34.49
N THR A 415 7.87 -5.64 35.73
CA THR A 415 6.61 -6.30 36.10
C THR A 415 5.43 -5.34 36.02
N GLN A 416 5.64 -4.03 36.16
CA GLN A 416 4.56 -3.04 36.06
C GLN A 416 4.07 -2.91 34.63
N GLY A 417 4.94 -2.65 33.67
CA GLY A 417 4.56 -2.58 32.24
C GLY A 417 3.91 -3.87 31.76
N PHE A 418 4.45 -5.02 32.19
CA PHE A 418 3.83 -6.33 31.89
C PHE A 418 2.40 -6.45 32.45
N GLU A 419 2.17 -6.07 33.73
CA GLU A 419 0.84 -6.13 34.35
C GLU A 419 -0.12 -5.10 33.72
N GLU A 420 0.35 -3.93 33.33
CA GLU A 420 -0.44 -2.92 32.65
C GLU A 420 -0.95 -3.47 31.30
N ILE A 421 -0.11 -4.08 30.48
CA ILE A 421 -0.52 -4.73 29.23
C ILE A 421 -1.51 -5.87 29.48
N MET A 422 -1.20 -6.78 30.41
CA MET A 422 -2.05 -7.95 30.70
C MET A 422 -3.42 -7.57 31.25
N ASN A 423 -3.55 -6.42 31.91
CA ASN A 423 -4.81 -5.90 32.45
C ASN A 423 -5.57 -5.03 31.45
N ALA A 424 -4.91 -4.50 30.40
CA ALA A 424 -5.51 -3.61 29.42
C ALA A 424 -6.56 -4.34 28.59
N VAL A 425 -6.28 -5.58 28.18
CA VAL A 425 -7.21 -6.43 27.44
C VAL A 425 -7.28 -7.81 28.08
N THR A 426 -8.48 -8.29 28.30
CA THR A 426 -8.72 -9.62 28.89
C THR A 426 -9.72 -10.42 28.07
N TYR A 427 -9.67 -11.75 28.15
CA TYR A 427 -10.60 -12.62 27.44
C TYR A 427 -11.25 -13.66 28.36
N ASN A 428 -12.38 -14.21 27.92
CA ASN A 428 -13.09 -15.27 28.62
C ASN A 428 -13.56 -16.32 27.62
N ASN A 429 -12.94 -17.50 27.66
CA ASN A 429 -13.26 -18.63 26.78
C ASN A 429 -14.65 -19.22 27.01
N GLN A 430 -15.24 -19.11 28.21
CA GLN A 430 -16.56 -19.68 28.48
C GLN A 430 -17.69 -18.85 27.84
N THR A 431 -17.50 -17.53 27.85
CA THR A 431 -18.46 -16.61 27.24
C THR A 431 -18.05 -16.20 25.83
N ASP A 432 -16.82 -16.57 25.42
CA ASP A 432 -16.17 -16.16 24.16
C ASP A 432 -16.28 -14.64 23.97
N THR A 433 -15.74 -13.90 24.93
CA THR A 433 -15.75 -12.44 24.99
C THR A 433 -14.35 -11.89 25.22
N VAL A 434 -14.09 -10.73 24.64
CA VAL A 434 -12.91 -9.89 24.91
C VAL A 434 -13.35 -8.64 25.61
N THR A 435 -12.59 -8.21 26.62
CA THR A 435 -12.85 -7.00 27.40
C THR A 435 -11.68 -6.05 27.32
N PHE A 436 -11.93 -4.82 26.90
CA PHE A 436 -10.97 -3.72 26.92
C PHE A 436 -11.19 -2.89 28.19
N HIS A 437 -10.12 -2.64 28.92
CA HIS A 437 -10.07 -1.83 30.13
C HIS A 437 -9.30 -0.55 29.84
N LEU A 438 -10.02 0.55 29.67
CA LEU A 438 -9.43 1.82 29.29
C LEU A 438 -9.01 2.59 30.55
N TRP A 439 -7.81 3.18 30.53
CA TRP A 439 -7.32 3.93 31.68
C TRP A 439 -8.04 5.26 31.91
N ARG A 440 -8.77 5.75 30.90
CA ARG A 440 -9.57 6.96 30.92
C ARG A 440 -10.92 6.73 30.22
N GLN A 441 -11.81 7.70 30.36
CA GLN A 441 -13.07 7.70 29.60
C GLN A 441 -12.79 7.91 28.11
N VAL A 442 -13.29 7.01 27.25
CA VAL A 442 -13.14 7.09 25.79
C VAL A 442 -14.49 6.74 25.16
N ALA A 443 -15.12 7.68 24.49
CA ALA A 443 -16.39 7.48 23.82
C ALA A 443 -16.31 6.39 22.72
N PRO A 444 -17.41 5.69 22.45
CA PRO A 444 -17.42 4.54 21.54
C PRO A 444 -16.79 4.81 20.15
N GLN A 445 -17.02 6.00 19.61
CA GLN A 445 -16.47 6.37 18.32
C GLN A 445 -14.95 6.24 18.27
N PHE A 446 -14.25 6.73 19.28
CA PHE A 446 -12.79 6.69 19.33
C PHE A 446 -12.23 5.26 19.41
N LEU A 447 -12.81 4.44 20.30
CA LEU A 447 -12.38 3.05 20.41
C LEU A 447 -12.77 2.24 19.17
N PHE A 448 -13.95 2.48 18.60
CA PHE A 448 -14.39 1.75 17.40
C PHE A 448 -13.57 2.13 16.18
N THR A 449 -13.16 3.39 16.06
CA THR A 449 -12.22 3.84 15.03
C THR A 449 -10.92 3.05 15.11
N ALA A 450 -10.28 2.99 16.27
CA ALA A 450 -9.07 2.19 16.46
C ALA A 450 -9.28 0.68 16.21
N LEU A 451 -10.46 0.14 16.55
CA LEU A 451 -10.80 -1.28 16.36
C LEU A 451 -11.37 -1.61 14.97
N ALA A 452 -11.60 -0.61 14.12
CA ALA A 452 -12.00 -0.79 12.73
C ALA A 452 -10.81 -0.76 11.76
N ASP A 453 -9.68 -0.31 12.26
CA ASP A 453 -8.44 -0.22 11.50
C ASP A 453 -7.77 -1.60 11.42
N PRO A 454 -7.58 -2.18 10.22
CA PRO A 454 -6.87 -3.45 10.09
C PRO A 454 -5.38 -3.31 10.41
N GLU A 455 -4.79 -2.13 10.20
CA GLU A 455 -3.46 -1.81 10.72
C GLU A 455 -3.52 -1.73 12.26
N GLY A 456 -2.69 -2.52 12.92
CA GLY A 456 -2.73 -2.72 14.36
C GLY A 456 -3.73 -3.80 14.81
N THR A 457 -5.03 -3.66 14.50
CA THR A 457 -6.05 -4.51 15.12
C THR A 457 -6.52 -5.71 14.29
N GLY A 458 -5.92 -5.97 13.14
CA GLY A 458 -6.13 -7.18 12.34
C GLY A 458 -5.91 -8.47 13.16
N ILE A 459 -6.89 -9.38 13.15
CA ILE A 459 -6.87 -10.59 13.99
C ILE A 459 -5.99 -11.65 13.37
N LEU A 460 -4.99 -12.11 14.11
CA LEU A 460 -4.03 -13.15 13.75
C LEU A 460 -4.34 -14.46 14.46
N ASP A 461 -3.99 -15.57 13.82
CA ASP A 461 -4.07 -16.93 14.39
C ASP A 461 -2.92 -17.12 15.40
N ALA A 462 -3.24 -17.04 16.69
CA ALA A 462 -2.29 -17.18 17.79
C ALA A 462 -1.57 -18.54 17.75
N LYS A 463 -2.28 -19.60 17.46
CA LYS A 463 -1.73 -20.96 17.36
C LYS A 463 -0.71 -21.08 16.21
N TRP A 464 -1.01 -20.48 15.07
CA TRP A 464 -0.10 -20.47 13.94
C TRP A 464 1.15 -19.63 14.23
N LEU A 465 0.99 -18.45 14.86
CA LEU A 465 2.13 -17.62 15.28
C LEU A 465 3.10 -18.38 16.18
N GLU A 466 2.57 -19.15 17.15
CA GLU A 466 3.39 -20.03 18.00
C GLU A 466 4.14 -21.09 17.18
N GLN A 467 3.48 -21.73 16.20
CA GLN A 467 4.06 -22.78 15.37
C GLN A 467 5.21 -22.28 14.49
N ILE A 468 5.16 -21.06 14.01
CA ILE A 468 6.19 -20.47 13.14
C ILE A 468 7.29 -19.72 13.90
N GLY A 469 7.25 -19.76 15.23
CA GLY A 469 8.24 -19.08 16.09
C GLY A 469 8.03 -17.57 16.22
N ALA A 470 6.86 -17.06 15.84
CA ALA A 470 6.42 -15.68 16.06
C ALA A 470 5.57 -15.52 17.32
N GLY A 471 5.55 -16.53 18.19
CA GLY A 471 4.76 -16.57 19.41
C GLY A 471 5.28 -15.66 20.52
N ILE A 472 4.36 -15.21 21.38
CA ILE A 472 4.65 -14.35 22.52
C ILE A 472 4.94 -15.20 23.76
N ASN A 473 6.02 -14.90 24.45
CA ASN A 473 6.27 -15.48 25.78
C ASN A 473 5.67 -14.55 26.85
N PHE A 474 4.60 -15.00 27.51
CA PHE A 474 3.84 -14.22 28.50
C PHE A 474 4.55 -14.13 29.87
N THR A 475 5.69 -13.48 29.87
CA THR A 475 6.48 -13.09 31.03
C THR A 475 7.05 -11.67 30.84
N PRO A 476 7.40 -10.92 31.90
CA PRO A 476 8.01 -9.60 31.73
C PRO A 476 9.23 -9.61 30.81
N ALA A 477 10.12 -10.59 30.98
CA ALA A 477 11.29 -10.75 30.13
C ALA A 477 10.93 -11.12 28.68
N GLY A 478 9.86 -11.91 28.51
CA GLY A 478 9.37 -12.32 27.19
C GLY A 478 8.76 -11.13 26.41
N PHE A 479 7.98 -10.27 27.09
CA PHE A 479 7.43 -9.04 26.50
C PHE A 479 8.56 -8.10 26.08
N TYR A 480 9.48 -7.83 26.99
CA TYR A 480 10.64 -7.02 26.67
C TYR A 480 11.43 -7.56 25.46
N GLN A 481 11.66 -8.87 25.40
CA GLN A 481 12.35 -9.49 24.29
C GLN A 481 11.56 -9.38 22.97
N TYR A 482 10.22 -9.47 23.03
CA TYR A 482 9.35 -9.34 21.86
C TYR A 482 9.37 -7.91 21.31
N GLU A 483 9.29 -6.91 22.18
CA GLU A 483 9.44 -5.49 21.82
C GLU A 483 10.82 -5.16 21.22
N GLN A 484 11.90 -5.82 21.69
CA GLN A 484 13.22 -5.62 21.10
C GLN A 484 13.32 -6.14 19.66
N GLN A 485 12.54 -7.16 19.27
CA GLN A 485 12.46 -7.60 17.86
C GLN A 485 11.84 -6.48 17.00
N ALA A 486 10.78 -5.85 17.48
CA ALA A 486 10.17 -4.70 16.82
C ALA A 486 11.13 -3.49 16.75
N ASN A 487 11.82 -3.18 17.83
CA ASN A 487 12.82 -2.11 17.89
C ASN A 487 13.99 -2.28 16.92
N GLU A 488 14.36 -3.53 16.64
CA GLU A 488 15.43 -3.87 15.70
C GLU A 488 14.93 -4.09 14.26
N GLY A 489 13.63 -4.04 14.01
CA GLY A 489 13.02 -4.38 12.73
C GLY A 489 13.17 -5.86 12.35
N ASN A 490 13.34 -6.73 13.34
CA ASN A 490 13.52 -8.18 13.15
C ASN A 490 12.17 -8.90 13.14
N TYR A 491 11.37 -8.65 12.11
CA TYR A 491 10.04 -9.21 11.96
C TYR A 491 10.03 -10.60 11.33
N ASN A 492 9.00 -11.39 11.66
CA ASN A 492 8.85 -12.73 11.09
C ASN A 492 8.39 -12.66 9.63
N THR A 493 9.21 -13.15 8.71
CA THR A 493 8.97 -13.06 7.27
C THR A 493 7.74 -13.84 6.79
N GLN A 494 7.27 -14.86 7.52
CA GLN A 494 6.06 -15.59 7.15
C GLN A 494 4.81 -14.75 7.47
N VAL A 495 4.81 -14.04 8.60
CA VAL A 495 3.72 -13.10 8.92
C VAL A 495 3.71 -11.94 7.94
N GLN A 496 4.90 -11.40 7.60
CA GLN A 496 5.01 -10.29 6.65
C GLN A 496 4.53 -10.62 5.24
N TRP A 497 4.78 -11.83 4.72
CA TRP A 497 4.61 -12.07 3.28
C TRP A 497 3.71 -13.26 2.92
N SER A 498 3.28 -14.03 3.90
CA SER A 498 2.43 -15.20 3.69
C SER A 498 1.54 -15.49 4.90
N PRO A 499 0.81 -14.49 5.42
CA PRO A 499 0.03 -14.64 6.64
C PRO A 499 -1.16 -15.60 6.46
N ILE A 500 -1.60 -16.17 7.56
CA ILE A 500 -2.91 -16.81 7.68
C ILE A 500 -3.94 -15.70 7.86
N SER A 501 -4.90 -15.62 6.96
CA SER A 501 -5.89 -14.56 6.90
C SER A 501 -7.10 -14.86 7.79
N SER A 502 -7.64 -13.84 8.43
CA SER A 502 -8.90 -13.91 9.19
C SER A 502 -10.09 -13.28 8.45
N GLY A 503 -9.83 -12.56 7.36
CA GLY A 503 -10.79 -11.82 6.56
C GLY A 503 -11.48 -12.62 5.45
N PRO A 504 -12.30 -11.95 4.63
CA PRO A 504 -13.03 -12.56 3.51
C PRO A 504 -12.09 -13.08 2.40
N TYR A 505 -10.94 -12.46 2.21
CA TYR A 505 -9.90 -12.90 1.28
C TYR A 505 -8.68 -13.47 2.00
N MET A 506 -7.82 -14.15 1.24
CA MET A 506 -6.50 -14.60 1.66
C MET A 506 -5.48 -14.36 0.55
N ILE A 507 -4.23 -14.15 0.90
CA ILE A 507 -3.14 -14.05 -0.07
C ILE A 507 -2.88 -15.43 -0.67
N LYS A 508 -2.92 -15.49 -1.98
CA LYS A 508 -2.57 -16.69 -2.75
C LYS A 508 -1.16 -16.62 -3.31
N SER A 509 -0.74 -15.44 -3.72
CA SER A 509 0.64 -15.15 -4.11
C SER A 509 0.94 -13.67 -4.02
N TYR A 510 2.21 -13.36 -3.90
CA TYR A 510 2.75 -12.02 -3.82
C TYR A 510 4.04 -11.93 -4.64
N THR A 511 4.12 -10.93 -5.49
CA THR A 511 5.34 -10.59 -6.23
C THR A 511 5.80 -9.20 -5.77
N PRO A 512 6.91 -9.11 -5.02
CA PRO A 512 7.34 -7.85 -4.41
C PRO A 512 7.40 -6.67 -5.39
N GLY A 513 6.68 -5.59 -5.07
CA GLY A 513 6.63 -4.37 -5.84
C GLY A 513 5.97 -4.49 -7.22
N GLU A 514 5.29 -5.59 -7.51
CA GLU A 514 4.60 -5.86 -8.78
C GLU A 514 3.11 -6.14 -8.57
N SER A 515 2.76 -7.12 -7.71
CA SER A 515 1.37 -7.53 -7.56
C SER A 515 1.10 -8.44 -6.37
N VAL A 516 -0.17 -8.45 -5.94
CA VAL A 516 -0.72 -9.45 -5.02
C VAL A 516 -1.92 -10.13 -5.66
N VAL A 517 -2.11 -11.41 -5.34
CA VAL A 517 -3.28 -12.19 -5.74
C VAL A 517 -4.07 -12.57 -4.48
N LEU A 518 -5.28 -12.07 -4.40
CA LEU A 518 -6.23 -12.35 -3.33
C LEU A 518 -7.23 -13.39 -3.81
N GLY A 519 -7.34 -14.50 -3.10
CA GLY A 519 -8.36 -15.52 -3.34
C GLY A 519 -9.36 -15.57 -2.20
N PRO A 520 -10.61 -16.02 -2.44
CA PRO A 520 -11.62 -16.17 -1.39
C PRO A 520 -11.12 -17.02 -0.23
N ASN A 521 -11.35 -16.57 1.00
CA ASN A 521 -11.17 -17.44 2.16
C ASN A 521 -12.26 -18.54 2.14
N PRO A 522 -11.88 -19.82 2.00
CA PRO A 522 -12.85 -20.91 1.84
C PRO A 522 -13.77 -21.07 3.06
N TYR A 523 -13.30 -20.65 4.22
CA TYR A 523 -14.02 -20.77 5.50
C TYR A 523 -14.82 -19.51 5.86
N TRP A 524 -14.79 -18.45 5.03
CA TRP A 524 -15.58 -17.24 5.28
C TRP A 524 -17.08 -17.57 5.30
N PRO A 525 -17.86 -17.12 6.31
CA PRO A 525 -19.25 -17.50 6.46
C PRO A 525 -20.19 -16.77 5.47
N ASN A 526 -21.29 -17.42 5.09
CA ASN A 526 -22.32 -16.82 4.22
C ASN A 526 -23.38 -15.99 4.96
N ASN A 527 -23.33 -15.92 6.29
CA ASN A 527 -24.38 -15.35 7.13
C ASN A 527 -24.12 -13.92 7.61
N ILE A 528 -23.08 -13.27 7.12
CA ILE A 528 -22.83 -11.85 7.35
C ILE A 528 -23.35 -11.09 6.12
N SER A 529 -24.59 -10.62 6.20
CA SER A 529 -25.30 -10.09 5.04
C SER A 529 -24.68 -8.81 4.44
N TYR A 530 -23.93 -8.04 5.22
CA TYR A 530 -23.26 -6.83 4.81
C TYR A 530 -21.78 -7.03 4.46
N ILE A 531 -21.22 -8.22 4.65
CA ILE A 531 -19.91 -8.62 4.16
C ILE A 531 -20.11 -9.94 3.41
N PRO A 532 -20.40 -9.88 2.10
CA PRO A 532 -20.69 -11.07 1.32
C PRO A 532 -19.49 -12.00 1.26
N LYS A 533 -19.77 -13.31 1.16
CA LYS A 533 -18.69 -14.26 0.88
C LYS A 533 -18.16 -14.01 -0.52
N PRO A 534 -16.88 -13.70 -0.69
CA PRO A 534 -16.30 -13.52 -2.02
C PRO A 534 -16.28 -14.85 -2.78
N ASN A 535 -16.39 -14.76 -4.08
CA ASN A 535 -16.31 -15.90 -5.00
C ASN A 535 -15.22 -15.70 -6.06
N ASP A 536 -14.79 -14.48 -6.27
CA ASP A 536 -13.88 -14.10 -7.33
C ASP A 536 -12.45 -13.96 -6.81
N THR A 537 -11.48 -14.21 -7.66
CA THR A 537 -10.06 -13.94 -7.40
C THR A 537 -9.75 -12.53 -7.85
N VAL A 538 -8.97 -11.80 -7.08
CA VAL A 538 -8.55 -10.43 -7.39
C VAL A 538 -7.05 -10.38 -7.56
N ILE A 539 -6.57 -9.67 -8.56
CA ILE A 539 -5.17 -9.28 -8.70
C ILE A 539 -5.09 -7.78 -8.60
N ILE A 540 -4.26 -7.32 -7.71
CA ILE A 540 -3.87 -5.92 -7.61
C ILE A 540 -2.47 -5.80 -8.21
N TYR A 541 -2.32 -4.98 -9.25
CA TYR A 541 -1.03 -4.63 -9.86
C TYR A 541 -0.64 -3.21 -9.47
N TRP A 542 0.54 -3.04 -8.91
CA TRP A 542 1.13 -1.73 -8.61
C TRP A 542 1.94 -1.26 -9.82
N VAL A 543 1.36 -0.36 -10.60
CA VAL A 543 1.86 0.03 -11.92
C VAL A 543 2.44 1.43 -11.89
N LYS A 544 3.76 1.54 -11.82
CA LYS A 544 4.47 2.83 -11.72
C LYS A 544 4.26 3.76 -12.90
N ASP A 545 4.16 3.22 -14.11
CA ASP A 545 3.98 4.02 -15.32
C ASP A 545 2.49 4.21 -15.62
N PRO A 546 1.97 5.43 -15.55
CA PRO A 546 0.54 5.68 -15.75
C PRO A 546 0.07 5.35 -17.17
N ASN A 547 0.93 5.40 -18.18
CA ASN A 547 0.57 4.93 -19.52
C ASN A 547 0.27 3.43 -19.51
N THR A 548 1.09 2.65 -18.83
CA THR A 548 0.90 1.21 -18.69
C THR A 548 -0.41 0.90 -17.94
N ALA A 549 -0.69 1.58 -16.83
CA ALA A 549 -1.95 1.41 -16.09
C ALA A 549 -3.16 1.75 -16.97
N TYR A 550 -3.13 2.88 -17.66
CA TYR A 550 -4.17 3.27 -18.61
C TYR A 550 -4.32 2.26 -19.77
N GLU A 551 -3.22 1.80 -20.35
CA GLU A 551 -3.27 0.79 -21.43
C GLU A 551 -3.84 -0.55 -20.96
N MET A 552 -3.52 -1.01 -19.76
CA MET A 552 -4.12 -2.20 -19.15
C MET A 552 -5.64 -2.07 -19.05
N PHE A 553 -6.12 -0.93 -18.57
CA PHE A 553 -7.55 -0.67 -18.48
C PHE A 553 -8.19 -0.51 -19.87
N SER A 554 -7.69 0.39 -20.71
CA SER A 554 -8.30 0.70 -22.01
C SER A 554 -8.37 -0.51 -22.93
N SER A 555 -7.35 -1.39 -22.91
CA SER A 555 -7.33 -2.65 -23.68
C SER A 555 -8.22 -3.76 -23.08
N GLY A 556 -8.75 -3.59 -21.88
CA GLY A 556 -9.55 -4.61 -21.18
C GLY A 556 -8.71 -5.68 -20.47
N GLN A 557 -7.43 -5.43 -20.22
CA GLN A 557 -6.58 -6.28 -19.40
C GLN A 557 -6.86 -6.06 -17.91
N ALA A 558 -7.18 -4.82 -17.50
CA ALA A 558 -7.65 -4.51 -16.18
C ALA A 558 -9.14 -4.18 -16.17
N ASP A 559 -9.81 -4.53 -15.09
CA ASP A 559 -11.23 -4.25 -14.85
C ASP A 559 -11.40 -2.93 -14.08
N ILE A 560 -10.41 -2.56 -13.30
CA ILE A 560 -10.33 -1.34 -12.49
C ILE A 560 -8.99 -0.65 -12.75
N VAL A 561 -8.99 0.67 -12.77
CA VAL A 561 -7.76 1.47 -12.69
C VAL A 561 -7.97 2.64 -11.74
N THR A 562 -6.99 2.89 -10.87
CA THR A 562 -7.02 3.92 -9.82
C THR A 562 -5.80 4.82 -9.92
N PHE A 563 -5.86 5.98 -9.26
CA PHE A 563 -4.75 6.93 -9.09
C PHE A 563 -4.10 7.44 -10.40
N LEU A 564 -4.85 7.46 -11.52
CA LEU A 564 -4.31 8.02 -12.77
C LEU A 564 -4.15 9.55 -12.66
N PRO A 565 -3.03 10.12 -13.15
CA PRO A 565 -2.85 11.57 -13.21
C PRO A 565 -3.92 12.29 -14.05
N SER A 566 -4.21 13.53 -13.72
CA SER A 566 -5.27 14.34 -14.33
C SER A 566 -5.18 14.49 -15.86
N ASN A 567 -3.97 14.38 -16.42
CA ASN A 567 -3.76 14.43 -17.87
C ASN A 567 -4.37 13.25 -18.63
N TYR A 568 -4.78 12.15 -17.94
CA TYR A 568 -5.50 11.01 -18.54
C TYR A 568 -7.01 11.25 -18.63
N MET A 569 -7.56 12.25 -17.93
CA MET A 569 -9.01 12.53 -17.90
C MET A 569 -9.66 12.64 -19.29
N PRO A 570 -9.09 13.33 -20.27
CA PRO A 570 -9.70 13.37 -21.62
C PRO A 570 -9.88 11.98 -22.24
N SER A 571 -8.97 11.07 -21.94
CA SER A 571 -9.03 9.70 -22.45
C SER A 571 -10.05 8.86 -21.67
N ILE A 572 -10.16 9.07 -20.36
CA ILE A 572 -11.15 8.40 -19.51
C ILE A 572 -12.56 8.90 -19.85
N GLU A 573 -12.79 10.21 -19.94
CA GLU A 573 -14.09 10.79 -20.35
C GLU A 573 -14.53 10.29 -21.73
N LYS A 574 -13.56 10.10 -22.64
CA LYS A 574 -13.86 9.49 -23.93
C LYS A 574 -14.32 8.04 -23.79
N LEU A 575 -13.61 7.20 -23.02
CA LEU A 575 -14.01 5.82 -22.74
C LEU A 575 -15.41 5.76 -22.08
N GLU A 576 -15.70 6.66 -21.17
CA GLU A 576 -17.00 6.78 -20.51
C GLU A 576 -18.10 7.14 -21.53
N SER A 577 -17.87 8.15 -22.38
CA SER A 577 -18.81 8.55 -23.43
C SER A 577 -19.08 7.44 -24.45
N GLU A 578 -18.12 6.55 -24.66
CA GLU A 578 -18.22 5.37 -25.51
C GLU A 578 -18.85 4.16 -24.78
N GLY A 579 -19.19 4.28 -23.51
CA GLY A 579 -19.73 3.21 -22.66
C GLY A 579 -18.72 2.11 -22.35
N GLN A 580 -17.42 2.43 -22.36
CA GLN A 580 -16.33 1.50 -22.08
C GLN A 580 -15.75 1.65 -20.66
N ALA A 581 -16.14 2.69 -19.95
CA ALA A 581 -15.76 2.97 -18.57
C ALA A 581 -16.94 3.55 -17.80
N SER A 582 -16.86 3.46 -16.46
CA SER A 582 -17.62 4.26 -15.51
C SER A 582 -16.63 4.90 -14.56
N LEU A 583 -16.74 6.21 -14.37
CA LEU A 583 -15.88 7.00 -13.50
C LEU A 583 -16.61 7.30 -12.19
N TYR A 584 -15.96 7.06 -11.07
CA TYR A 584 -16.40 7.41 -9.74
C TYR A 584 -15.38 8.31 -9.07
N GLU A 585 -15.86 9.28 -8.28
CA GLU A 585 -15.03 10.19 -7.50
C GLU A 585 -15.43 10.19 -6.03
N PHE A 586 -14.43 10.25 -5.15
CA PHE A 586 -14.62 10.24 -3.71
C PHE A 586 -13.74 11.31 -3.08
N PRO A 587 -14.24 12.12 -2.14
CA PRO A 587 -13.38 12.97 -1.33
C PRO A 587 -12.51 12.04 -0.44
N SER A 588 -11.19 12.15 -0.54
CA SER A 588 -10.31 11.51 0.43
C SER A 588 -10.30 12.30 1.74
N LEU A 589 -9.75 11.72 2.80
CA LEU A 589 -9.46 12.47 4.03
C LEU A 589 -8.04 13.08 4.03
N ASN A 590 -7.34 13.06 2.92
CA ASN A 590 -6.07 13.76 2.78
C ASN A 590 -6.30 15.26 2.64
N GLU A 591 -5.37 16.06 3.10
CA GLU A 591 -5.35 17.49 2.84
C GLU A 591 -3.98 17.95 2.35
N TYR A 592 -3.99 18.85 1.37
CA TYR A 592 -2.78 19.48 0.82
C TYR A 592 -2.70 20.93 1.30
N ILE A 593 -1.54 21.29 1.83
CA ILE A 593 -1.29 22.62 2.40
C ILE A 593 0.14 23.06 2.14
N PHE A 594 0.39 24.36 2.08
CA PHE A 594 1.72 24.93 2.23
C PHE A 594 1.93 25.37 3.69
N ALA A 595 2.95 24.83 4.31
CA ALA A 595 3.32 25.13 5.68
C ALA A 595 4.32 26.29 5.75
N PHE A 596 4.13 27.16 6.73
CA PHE A 596 5.10 28.22 7.08
C PHE A 596 5.96 27.77 8.26
N THR A 597 7.26 28.03 8.21
CA THR A 597 8.15 27.85 9.36
C THR A 597 8.36 29.18 10.07
N SER A 598 7.86 29.28 11.31
CA SER A 598 7.95 30.50 12.11
C SER A 598 9.37 30.75 12.64
N ASN A 599 10.15 29.69 12.87
CA ASN A 599 11.52 29.74 13.39
C ASN A 599 12.49 29.03 12.41
N ILE A 600 12.82 29.71 11.32
CA ILE A 600 13.63 29.15 10.24
C ILE A 600 15.09 28.97 10.69
N SER A 601 15.66 27.79 10.48
CA SER A 601 17.10 27.55 10.67
C SER A 601 17.93 28.15 9.51
N THR A 602 18.25 29.42 9.61
CA THR A 602 18.94 30.18 8.55
C THR A 602 20.36 29.66 8.29
N SER A 603 21.02 29.03 9.27
CA SER A 603 22.33 28.41 9.11
C SER A 603 22.27 27.17 8.23
N ILE A 604 21.25 26.33 8.39
CA ILE A 604 21.03 25.16 7.53
C ILE A 604 20.56 25.62 6.16
N LEU A 605 19.62 26.57 6.08
CA LEU A 605 19.11 27.12 4.84
C LEU A 605 20.24 27.70 3.96
N SER A 606 21.16 28.48 4.53
CA SER A 606 22.31 29.03 3.81
C SER A 606 23.31 27.95 3.36
N SER A 607 23.34 26.78 4.02
CA SER A 607 24.14 25.65 3.58
C SER A 607 23.55 24.94 2.37
N LEU A 608 22.22 24.99 2.17
CA LEU A 608 21.55 24.49 0.97
C LEU A 608 21.91 25.35 -0.24
N ASN A 609 21.84 26.66 -0.06
CA ASN A 609 22.28 27.62 -1.08
C ASN A 609 22.71 28.94 -0.39
N PRO A 610 23.97 29.36 -0.55
CA PRO A 610 24.46 30.59 0.05
C PRO A 610 23.74 31.90 -0.39
N SER A 611 22.96 31.85 -1.48
CA SER A 611 22.15 32.98 -1.91
C SER A 611 20.85 33.11 -1.13
N TYR A 612 20.39 32.07 -0.43
CA TYR A 612 19.19 32.14 0.38
C TYR A 612 19.41 33.02 1.61
N SER A 613 18.52 33.97 1.77
CA SER A 613 18.57 34.96 2.85
C SER A 613 17.16 35.40 3.24
N ILE A 614 16.79 35.11 4.47
CA ILE A 614 15.48 35.46 5.04
C ILE A 614 15.66 35.58 6.57
N PRO A 615 15.03 36.54 7.25
CA PRO A 615 15.03 36.57 8.71
C PRO A 615 14.43 35.28 9.30
N SER A 616 15.05 34.72 10.35
CA SER A 616 14.58 33.46 10.96
C SER A 616 13.10 33.54 11.44
N TYR A 617 12.65 34.70 11.82
CA TYR A 617 11.31 35.01 12.33
C TYR A 617 10.37 35.63 11.26
N TYR A 618 10.70 35.53 9.97
CA TYR A 618 9.92 36.17 8.91
C TYR A 618 8.46 35.73 8.90
N PHE A 619 8.25 34.42 8.97
CA PHE A 619 6.91 33.84 9.02
C PHE A 619 6.36 33.69 10.47
N ALA A 620 7.08 34.16 11.49
CA ALA A 620 6.47 34.35 12.80
C ALA A 620 5.48 35.54 12.80
N ASN A 621 5.62 36.48 11.85
CA ASN A 621 4.74 37.64 11.74
C ASN A 621 3.41 37.25 11.07
N PRO A 622 2.24 37.32 11.77
CA PRO A 622 0.96 36.89 11.23
C PRO A 622 0.51 37.71 10.02
N LEU A 623 0.84 39.03 9.96
CA LEU A 623 0.50 39.88 8.81
C LEU A 623 1.24 39.44 7.53
N VAL A 624 2.47 38.91 7.69
CA VAL A 624 3.20 38.34 6.54
C VAL A 624 2.52 37.05 6.07
N ARG A 625 2.14 36.13 6.96
CA ARG A 625 1.42 34.91 6.58
C ARG A 625 0.08 35.22 5.94
N GLU A 626 -0.69 36.11 6.52
CA GLU A 626 -1.94 36.61 5.93
C GLU A 626 -1.73 37.18 4.53
N ALA A 627 -0.73 38.03 4.34
CA ALA A 627 -0.40 38.57 3.03
C ALA A 627 -0.07 37.48 2.00
N PHE A 628 0.70 36.51 2.41
CA PHE A 628 1.06 35.35 1.58
C PHE A 628 -0.16 34.50 1.21
N ALA A 629 -1.07 34.27 2.15
CA ALA A 629 -2.31 33.52 1.90
C ALA A 629 -3.23 34.26 0.91
N TYR A 630 -3.35 35.62 1.01
CA TYR A 630 -4.11 36.41 0.04
C TYR A 630 -3.41 36.60 -1.31
N ALA A 631 -2.11 36.30 -1.41
CA ALA A 631 -1.36 36.26 -2.66
C ALA A 631 -1.48 34.93 -3.40
N PHE A 632 -2.03 33.88 -2.79
CA PHE A 632 -2.28 32.59 -3.45
C PHE A 632 -3.53 32.68 -4.32
N ASN A 633 -3.41 32.37 -5.62
CA ASN A 633 -4.54 32.48 -6.55
C ASN A 633 -5.37 31.17 -6.59
N TYR A 634 -6.22 30.99 -5.59
CA TYR A 634 -7.10 29.82 -5.46
C TYR A 634 -7.96 29.57 -6.71
N THR A 635 -8.47 30.62 -7.35
CA THR A 635 -9.29 30.47 -8.56
C THR A 635 -8.48 29.87 -9.72
N GLN A 636 -7.24 30.36 -9.92
CA GLN A 636 -6.36 29.81 -10.95
C GLN A 636 -5.91 28.39 -10.59
N PHE A 637 -5.62 28.15 -9.32
CA PHE A 637 -5.24 26.82 -8.82
C PHE A 637 -6.34 25.80 -9.14
N PHE A 638 -7.56 25.99 -8.65
CA PHE A 638 -8.66 25.05 -8.88
C PHE A 638 -9.03 24.89 -10.35
N ASN A 639 -9.14 25.99 -11.09
CA ASN A 639 -9.64 25.93 -12.46
C ASN A 639 -8.62 25.43 -13.47
N ASN A 640 -7.36 25.81 -13.31
CA ASN A 640 -6.34 25.59 -14.35
C ASN A 640 -5.29 24.57 -13.93
N ILE A 641 -4.81 24.59 -12.68
CA ILE A 641 -3.73 23.70 -12.21
C ILE A 641 -4.32 22.33 -11.86
N LEU A 642 -5.32 22.27 -10.99
CA LEU A 642 -6.08 21.06 -10.75
C LEU A 642 -6.90 20.63 -11.96
N GLY A 643 -7.41 21.59 -12.75
CA GLY A 643 -8.14 21.31 -13.97
C GLY A 643 -9.64 21.17 -13.82
N ASN A 644 -10.25 21.53 -12.68
CA ASN A 644 -11.68 21.38 -12.42
C ASN A 644 -12.59 22.12 -13.42
N ALA A 645 -12.11 23.23 -14.01
CA ALA A 645 -12.87 23.92 -15.07
C ALA A 645 -12.71 23.30 -16.46
N LYS A 646 -11.74 22.41 -16.64
CA LYS A 646 -11.39 21.81 -17.93
C LYS A 646 -12.04 20.46 -18.15
N TYR A 647 -12.29 19.72 -17.06
CA TYR A 647 -12.83 18.37 -17.07
C TYR A 647 -14.16 18.32 -16.32
N HIS A 648 -14.95 17.27 -16.54
CA HIS A 648 -16.16 17.03 -15.74
C HIS A 648 -15.84 16.45 -14.35
N PHE A 649 -14.59 16.02 -14.14
CA PHE A 649 -14.11 15.50 -12.88
C PHE A 649 -13.65 16.63 -11.95
N ASN A 650 -14.03 16.56 -10.67
CA ASN A 650 -13.56 17.46 -9.63
C ASN A 650 -12.35 16.84 -8.90
N PHE A 651 -11.15 17.33 -9.17
CA PHE A 651 -9.92 16.80 -8.56
C PHE A 651 -9.72 17.18 -7.09
N GLY A 652 -10.44 18.17 -6.60
CA GLY A 652 -10.32 18.56 -5.20
C GLY A 652 -11.27 19.66 -4.80
N ASN A 653 -11.57 19.68 -3.53
CA ASN A 653 -12.48 20.64 -2.89
C ASN A 653 -11.68 21.68 -2.10
N PRO A 654 -12.09 22.96 -2.10
CA PRO A 654 -11.45 23.99 -1.28
C PRO A 654 -11.64 23.69 0.20
N ILE A 655 -10.57 23.87 0.96
CA ILE A 655 -10.54 23.78 2.42
C ILE A 655 -10.06 25.12 3.01
N CYS A 656 -10.35 25.34 4.29
CA CYS A 656 -9.97 26.59 4.96
C CYS A 656 -9.41 26.36 6.35
N GLY A 657 -9.33 25.13 6.79
CA GLY A 657 -8.78 24.71 8.07
C GLY A 657 -8.52 23.22 8.05
N ALA A 658 -7.96 22.66 9.13
CA ALA A 658 -7.59 21.27 9.22
C ALA A 658 -8.77 20.31 9.40
N ILE A 659 -9.96 20.80 9.81
CA ILE A 659 -11.14 19.93 9.95
C ILE A 659 -11.88 19.88 8.61
N ILE A 660 -11.50 18.94 7.76
CA ILE A 660 -11.97 18.80 6.39
C ILE A 660 -13.28 18.02 6.28
N TYR A 661 -13.92 18.07 5.10
CA TYR A 661 -15.16 17.34 4.82
C TYR A 661 -15.00 15.83 5.04
N GLY A 662 -15.96 15.24 5.75
CA GLY A 662 -15.95 13.82 6.14
C GLY A 662 -15.61 13.60 7.61
N LEU A 663 -14.91 14.53 8.27
CA LEU A 663 -14.61 14.45 9.70
C LEU A 663 -15.83 14.72 10.57
N PRO A 664 -15.91 14.15 11.79
CA PRO A 664 -17.09 14.24 12.67
C PRO A 664 -17.56 15.66 13.02
N TYR A 665 -16.63 16.59 13.20
CA TYR A 665 -16.93 17.96 13.60
C TYR A 665 -16.66 18.99 12.50
N TYR A 666 -16.67 18.52 11.24
CA TYR A 666 -16.48 19.38 10.06
C TYR A 666 -17.37 20.63 10.07
N ILE A 667 -16.78 21.74 9.71
CA ILE A 667 -17.45 23.04 9.59
C ILE A 667 -17.24 23.54 8.15
N PRO A 668 -18.31 23.77 7.39
CA PRO A 668 -18.16 24.29 6.03
C PRO A 668 -17.42 25.64 6.01
N PRO A 669 -16.53 25.89 5.02
CA PRO A 669 -15.82 27.16 4.90
C PRO A 669 -16.72 28.39 4.88
N SER A 670 -17.96 28.24 4.44
CA SER A 670 -18.97 29.32 4.45
C SER A 670 -19.41 29.77 5.85
N GLU A 671 -19.17 28.94 6.88
CA GLU A 671 -19.47 29.28 8.29
C GLU A 671 -18.24 29.77 9.07
N LEU A 672 -17.06 29.72 8.44
CA LEU A 672 -15.79 30.20 8.99
C LEU A 672 -15.49 31.61 8.47
N LYS A 673 -14.79 32.40 9.26
CA LYS A 673 -14.40 33.77 8.89
C LYS A 673 -12.90 33.83 8.63
N GLY A 674 -12.51 34.68 7.69
CA GLY A 674 -11.09 34.90 7.40
C GLY A 674 -10.48 33.92 6.40
N CYS A 675 -11.29 33.04 5.79
CA CYS A 675 -10.80 32.19 4.70
C CYS A 675 -10.24 33.07 3.58
N PRO A 676 -8.97 32.91 3.21
CA PRO A 676 -8.34 33.80 2.26
C PRO A 676 -8.93 33.64 0.84
N THR A 677 -8.94 34.74 0.10
CA THR A 677 -9.26 34.76 -1.31
C THR A 677 -8.18 35.56 -2.03
N PHE A 678 -7.94 35.28 -3.29
CA PHE A 678 -6.90 35.99 -4.03
C PHE A 678 -7.16 37.49 -4.09
N ASN A 679 -6.28 38.30 -3.46
CA ASN A 679 -6.35 39.75 -3.46
C ASN A 679 -4.97 40.37 -3.24
N LEU A 680 -4.23 40.58 -4.32
CA LEU A 680 -2.87 41.16 -4.27
C LEU A 680 -2.84 42.59 -3.70
N THR A 681 -3.90 43.39 -3.89
CA THR A 681 -3.97 44.74 -3.32
C THR A 681 -4.02 44.70 -1.80
N TYR A 682 -4.84 43.83 -1.24
CA TYR A 682 -4.92 43.62 0.20
C TYR A 682 -3.66 42.98 0.74
N ALA A 683 -3.14 41.95 0.05
CA ALA A 683 -1.87 41.29 0.41
C ALA A 683 -0.71 42.31 0.50
N LYS A 684 -0.60 43.23 -0.45
CA LYS A 684 0.39 44.31 -0.42
C LYS A 684 0.19 45.23 0.78
N GLN A 685 -1.05 45.63 1.07
CA GLN A 685 -1.35 46.47 2.24
C GLN A 685 -0.89 45.77 3.55
N LEU A 686 -1.19 44.48 3.70
CA LEU A 686 -0.73 43.72 4.85
C LEU A 686 0.78 43.67 4.96
N MET A 687 1.49 43.50 3.84
CA MET A 687 2.95 43.51 3.83
C MET A 687 3.49 44.88 4.26
N GLU A 688 2.88 46.00 3.80
CA GLU A 688 3.25 47.36 4.21
C GLU A 688 2.99 47.58 5.71
N GLU A 689 1.90 47.06 6.26
CA GLU A 689 1.56 47.10 7.68
C GLU A 689 2.44 46.17 8.53
N SER A 690 2.93 45.06 7.99
CA SER A 690 3.76 44.08 8.72
C SER A 690 5.09 44.64 9.19
N GLY A 691 5.57 45.72 8.58
CA GLY A 691 6.92 46.27 8.78
C GLY A 691 8.01 45.51 8.04
N PHE A 692 7.66 44.55 7.18
CA PHE A 692 8.61 43.75 6.37
C PHE A 692 8.55 44.05 4.87
N TYR A 693 7.70 44.99 4.45
CA TYR A 693 7.65 45.45 3.06
C TYR A 693 9.01 46.05 2.64
N ASN A 694 9.45 45.78 1.42
CA ASN A 694 10.77 46.14 0.89
C ASN A 694 11.98 45.51 1.57
N ILE A 695 11.81 44.52 2.45
CA ILE A 695 12.92 43.70 2.92
C ILE A 695 13.26 42.65 1.86
N THR A 696 14.50 42.73 1.32
CA THR A 696 14.92 41.76 0.31
C THR A 696 15.08 40.36 0.96
N VAL A 697 14.28 39.38 0.50
CA VAL A 697 14.36 37.99 0.90
C VAL A 697 14.51 37.12 -0.33
N ASN A 698 15.30 36.04 -0.19
CA ASN A 698 15.49 35.04 -1.23
C ASN A 698 15.40 33.65 -0.56
N PHE A 699 14.42 32.86 -0.96
CA PHE A 699 14.17 31.56 -0.32
C PHE A 699 13.45 30.58 -1.26
N PRO A 700 13.57 29.25 -1.01
CA PRO A 700 12.83 28.25 -1.74
C PRO A 700 11.40 28.09 -1.20
N ILE A 701 10.45 27.81 -2.11
CA ILE A 701 9.20 27.11 -1.81
C ILE A 701 9.46 25.64 -2.12
N ILE A 702 9.55 24.80 -1.10
CA ILE A 702 9.94 23.40 -1.24
C ILE A 702 8.72 22.55 -1.55
N VAL A 703 8.85 21.72 -2.59
CA VAL A 703 7.81 20.82 -3.05
C VAL A 703 8.38 19.41 -3.15
N SER A 704 7.59 18.41 -2.80
CA SER A 704 7.99 16.99 -2.89
C SER A 704 8.29 16.61 -4.33
N SER A 705 9.39 15.85 -4.51
CA SER A 705 9.83 15.43 -5.83
C SER A 705 8.78 14.52 -6.51
N GLY A 706 8.33 14.93 -7.68
CA GLY A 706 7.30 14.24 -8.45
C GLY A 706 5.93 14.93 -8.38
N ASP A 707 5.69 15.76 -7.38
CA ASP A 707 4.46 16.54 -7.28
C ASP A 707 4.49 17.74 -8.24
N THR A 708 3.87 17.55 -9.39
CA THR A 708 3.81 18.58 -10.43
C THR A 708 2.67 19.59 -10.20
N VAL A 709 1.67 19.23 -9.43
CA VAL A 709 0.52 20.10 -9.11
C VAL A 709 1.00 21.20 -8.17
N ASP A 710 1.54 20.84 -7.04
CA ASP A 710 2.02 21.78 -6.05
C ASP A 710 3.25 22.57 -6.54
N PHE A 711 4.08 21.96 -7.39
CA PHE A 711 5.18 22.70 -8.01
C PHE A 711 4.66 23.82 -8.91
N THR A 712 3.64 23.54 -9.73
CA THR A 712 3.02 24.57 -10.59
C THR A 712 2.26 25.62 -9.76
N ALA A 713 1.63 25.21 -8.65
CA ALA A 713 1.02 26.13 -7.71
C ALA A 713 2.07 27.05 -7.05
N ALA A 714 3.21 26.50 -6.66
CA ALA A 714 4.33 27.27 -6.11
C ALA A 714 4.92 28.25 -7.12
N GLU A 715 5.02 27.89 -8.41
CA GLU A 715 5.42 28.83 -9.48
C GLU A 715 4.43 30.00 -9.62
N MET A 716 3.14 29.69 -9.68
CA MET A 716 2.06 30.70 -9.71
C MET A 716 2.15 31.62 -8.49
N TRP A 717 2.33 31.04 -7.31
CA TRP A 717 2.40 31.78 -6.05
C TRP A 717 3.66 32.64 -5.97
N ALA A 718 4.83 32.11 -6.34
CA ALA A 718 6.09 32.86 -6.37
C ALA A 718 5.99 34.13 -7.28
N GLN A 719 5.32 34.01 -8.43
CA GLN A 719 5.06 35.16 -9.29
C GLN A 719 4.18 36.21 -8.58
N ALA A 720 3.09 35.80 -7.95
CA ALA A 720 2.19 36.72 -7.25
C ALA A 720 2.87 37.37 -6.03
N LEU A 721 3.74 36.66 -5.31
CA LEU A 721 4.55 37.21 -4.23
C LEU A 721 5.51 38.29 -4.73
N HIS A 722 6.17 38.07 -5.87
CA HIS A 722 7.03 39.06 -6.49
C HIS A 722 6.27 40.31 -7.02
N GLU A 723 5.05 40.11 -7.52
CA GLU A 723 4.15 41.18 -7.91
C GLU A 723 3.67 42.00 -6.69
N MET A 724 3.44 41.36 -5.56
CA MET A 724 3.09 41.99 -4.29
C MET A 724 4.22 42.84 -3.74
N ASP A 725 5.44 42.29 -3.64
CA ASP A 725 6.66 42.97 -3.26
C ASP A 725 7.84 42.50 -4.11
N PRO A 726 8.40 43.33 -5.00
CA PRO A 726 9.55 42.95 -5.86
C PRO A 726 10.82 42.53 -5.10
N ASN A 727 10.89 42.74 -3.80
CA ASN A 727 12.02 42.29 -2.98
C ASN A 727 11.83 40.83 -2.46
N ILE A 728 10.68 40.23 -2.71
CA ILE A 728 10.45 38.84 -2.42
C ILE A 728 10.88 38.01 -3.65
N ASN A 729 11.95 37.22 -3.49
CA ASN A 729 12.46 36.27 -4.48
C ASN A 729 12.22 34.83 -4.00
N ALA A 730 11.00 34.39 -4.10
CA ALA A 730 10.62 33.01 -3.81
C ALA A 730 10.83 32.13 -5.07
N GLN A 731 11.35 30.91 -4.91
CA GLN A 731 11.61 30.00 -6.02
C GLN A 731 11.16 28.59 -5.68
N PRO A 732 10.31 27.94 -6.48
CA PRO A 732 9.98 26.54 -6.30
C PRO A 732 11.24 25.65 -6.39
N LEU A 733 11.33 24.67 -5.49
CA LEU A 733 12.45 23.73 -5.43
C LEU A 733 11.95 22.33 -5.09
N TYR A 734 12.21 21.37 -5.97
CA TYR A 734 11.96 19.96 -5.66
C TYR A 734 12.93 19.42 -4.61
N MET A 735 12.37 18.69 -3.63
CA MET A 735 13.14 17.96 -2.62
C MET A 735 12.51 16.58 -2.41
N THR A 736 13.31 15.55 -2.14
CA THR A 736 12.73 14.23 -1.86
C THR A 736 11.97 14.25 -0.55
N GLN A 737 10.89 13.48 -0.45
CA GLN A 737 10.06 13.39 0.77
C GLN A 737 10.91 13.03 2.00
N SER A 738 11.81 12.06 1.86
CA SER A 738 12.73 11.68 2.94
C SER A 738 13.64 12.83 3.41
N THR A 739 14.03 13.74 2.51
CA THR A 739 14.80 14.94 2.89
C THR A 739 13.93 15.97 3.60
N ILE A 740 12.71 16.21 3.10
CA ILE A 740 11.73 17.09 3.75
C ILE A 740 11.50 16.62 5.18
N MET A 741 11.18 15.34 5.38
CA MET A 741 10.98 14.76 6.71
C MET A 741 12.22 14.86 7.60
N SER A 742 13.42 14.70 7.04
CA SER A 742 14.66 14.82 7.82
C SER A 742 14.93 16.24 8.35
N TYR A 743 14.30 17.25 7.77
CA TYR A 743 14.37 18.64 8.21
C TYR A 743 13.25 19.04 9.18
N GLN A 744 12.25 18.21 9.36
CA GLN A 744 11.14 18.45 10.30
C GLN A 744 11.57 18.16 11.75
N ILE A 745 12.57 18.92 12.21
CA ILE A 745 13.10 18.84 13.58
C ILE A 745 12.90 20.20 14.25
N PRO A 746 12.29 20.27 15.46
CA PRO A 746 12.08 21.52 16.18
C PRO A 746 13.35 22.35 16.32
N GLY A 747 13.30 23.60 15.88
CA GLY A 747 14.43 24.55 15.88
C GLY A 747 15.54 24.26 14.86
N GLN A 748 15.40 23.26 14.00
CA GLN A 748 16.36 22.92 12.94
C GLN A 748 15.76 22.95 11.54
N ASN A 749 14.47 23.27 11.40
CA ASN A 749 13.77 23.31 10.12
C ASN A 749 14.30 24.49 9.25
N PRO A 750 14.94 24.21 8.11
CA PRO A 750 15.46 25.25 7.20
C PRO A 750 14.45 25.66 6.12
N MET A 751 13.28 25.02 6.04
CA MET A 751 12.31 25.20 4.96
C MET A 751 11.38 26.38 5.26
N PRO A 752 11.52 27.53 4.62
CA PRO A 752 10.66 28.69 4.91
C PRO A 752 9.20 28.45 4.58
N ILE A 753 8.96 27.84 3.41
CA ILE A 753 7.67 27.33 2.96
C ILE A 753 7.90 25.97 2.34
N TYR A 754 7.03 25.00 2.64
CA TYR A 754 7.06 23.67 2.00
C TYR A 754 5.66 23.10 1.86
N ASN A 755 5.44 22.31 0.80
CA ASN A 755 4.20 21.58 0.67
C ASN A 755 4.15 20.42 1.68
N LEU A 756 2.96 20.15 2.16
CA LEU A 756 2.65 19.08 3.10
C LEU A 756 1.35 18.42 2.68
N GLU A 757 1.38 17.11 2.58
CA GLU A 757 0.20 16.28 2.54
C GLU A 757 0.00 15.66 3.93
N TRP A 758 -1.18 15.87 4.53
CA TRP A 758 -1.59 15.12 5.69
C TRP A 758 -2.48 13.97 5.26
N VAL A 759 -2.03 12.76 5.53
CA VAL A 759 -2.79 11.52 5.38
C VAL A 759 -3.15 11.07 6.80
N PRO A 760 -4.44 10.89 7.12
CA PRO A 760 -4.84 10.60 8.49
C PRO A 760 -4.45 9.20 8.93
N ASP A 761 -3.97 9.07 10.16
CA ASP A 761 -3.82 7.79 10.83
C ASP A 761 -5.20 7.19 11.21
N TYR A 762 -6.17 8.05 11.50
CA TYR A 762 -7.55 7.69 11.78
C TYR A 762 -8.50 8.86 11.51
N PRO A 763 -9.77 8.60 11.09
CA PRO A 763 -10.67 9.65 10.61
C PRO A 763 -11.35 10.41 11.76
N LEU A 764 -10.58 11.08 12.59
CA LEU A 764 -11.06 11.92 13.68
C LEU A 764 -10.39 13.29 13.66
N ASP A 765 -11.12 14.33 14.07
CA ASP A 765 -10.66 15.73 14.05
C ASP A 765 -9.36 15.94 14.86
N SER A 766 -9.18 15.15 15.94
CA SER A 766 -7.98 15.23 16.77
C SER A 766 -6.71 14.79 16.02
N ASP A 767 -6.81 13.93 15.04
CA ASP A 767 -5.68 13.48 14.23
C ASP A 767 -5.08 14.66 13.43
N PHE A 768 -5.93 15.40 12.79
CA PHE A 768 -5.58 16.59 12.00
C PHE A 768 -5.13 17.77 12.89
N THR A 769 -5.97 18.14 13.84
CA THR A 769 -5.73 19.34 14.65
C THR A 769 -4.58 19.21 15.60
N ASN A 770 -4.30 18.01 16.14
CA ASN A 770 -3.16 17.80 17.00
C ASN A 770 -1.84 17.91 16.24
N ALA A 771 -1.74 17.25 15.08
CA ALA A 771 -0.54 17.28 14.26
C ALA A 771 -0.22 18.70 13.76
N LEU A 772 -1.21 19.41 13.27
CA LEU A 772 -1.04 20.68 12.59
C LEU A 772 -1.04 21.89 13.54
N TYR A 773 -1.79 21.86 14.65
CA TYR A 773 -2.02 23.05 15.46
C TYR A 773 -1.45 23.00 16.87
N LEU A 774 -1.43 21.84 17.55
CA LEU A 774 -0.88 21.77 18.90
C LEU A 774 0.63 22.02 18.88
N GLN A 775 1.14 22.82 19.81
CA GLN A 775 2.58 23.12 19.90
C GLN A 775 3.49 21.90 20.08
N SER A 776 2.93 20.75 20.47
CA SER A 776 3.59 19.45 20.54
C SER A 776 3.35 18.58 19.30
N GLY A 777 2.56 19.06 18.33
CA GLY A 777 2.16 18.31 17.15
C GLY A 777 3.30 18.08 16.18
N ASP A 778 3.18 17.02 15.39
CA ASP A 778 4.24 16.51 14.52
C ASP A 778 4.70 17.51 13.43
N TYR A 779 3.84 18.45 13.06
CA TYR A 779 4.18 19.53 12.14
C TYR A 779 4.24 20.91 12.81
N ALA A 780 3.39 21.16 13.80
CA ALA A 780 3.42 22.42 14.53
C ALA A 780 4.77 22.66 15.25
N ALA A 781 5.31 21.66 15.93
CA ALA A 781 6.57 21.76 16.65
C ALA A 781 7.79 21.99 15.73
N PRO A 782 8.01 21.24 14.64
CA PRO A 782 9.07 21.52 13.68
C PRO A 782 8.95 22.87 12.97
N ASN A 783 7.73 23.36 12.76
CA ASN A 783 7.48 24.68 12.19
C ASN A 783 7.72 25.82 13.20
N GLY A 784 7.99 25.49 14.45
CA GLY A 784 8.30 26.47 15.50
C GLY A 784 7.06 27.18 16.05
N TRP A 785 5.86 26.62 15.88
CA TRP A 785 4.63 27.12 16.49
C TRP A 785 4.68 26.86 18.00
N ASN A 786 5.07 27.89 18.77
CA ASN A 786 5.30 27.74 20.19
C ASN A 786 5.05 29.05 20.94
N VAL A 787 4.23 29.00 21.96
CA VAL A 787 3.87 30.15 22.81
C VAL A 787 5.11 30.89 23.35
N SER A 788 6.06 30.14 23.91
CA SER A 788 7.29 30.72 24.47
C SER A 788 8.17 31.41 23.42
N TYR A 789 8.16 30.89 22.17
CA TYR A 789 8.90 31.49 21.08
C TYR A 789 8.33 32.88 20.73
N PHE A 790 7.02 33.00 20.59
CA PHE A 790 6.36 34.29 20.33
C PHE A 790 6.54 35.28 21.49
N GLU A 791 6.46 34.83 22.74
CA GLU A 791 6.79 35.67 23.87
C GLU A 791 8.23 36.20 23.85
N ASN A 792 9.18 35.34 23.47
CA ASN A 792 10.58 35.73 23.36
C ASN A 792 10.79 36.77 22.25
N LEU A 793 10.11 36.61 21.09
CA LEU A 793 10.12 37.62 20.04
C LEU A 793 9.50 38.95 20.49
N SER A 794 8.38 38.92 21.24
CA SER A 794 7.78 40.09 21.83
C SER A 794 8.78 40.84 22.73
N LYS A 795 9.42 40.14 23.66
CA LYS A 795 10.45 40.67 24.57
C LYS A 795 11.67 41.25 23.80
N TYR A 796 12.10 40.55 22.75
CA TYR A 796 13.20 40.97 21.89
C TYR A 796 12.87 42.29 21.18
N PHE A 797 11.74 42.43 20.54
CA PHE A 797 11.35 43.64 19.81
C PHE A 797 11.05 44.82 20.78
N ALA A 798 10.50 44.56 21.93
CA ALA A 798 10.37 45.54 22.99
C ALA A 798 11.72 46.10 23.40
N SER A 799 12.75 45.24 23.58
CA SER A 799 14.11 45.68 23.92
C SER A 799 14.76 46.54 22.84
N GLN A 800 14.36 46.36 21.56
CA GLN A 800 14.80 47.17 20.43
C GLN A 800 13.99 48.44 20.25
N GLY A 801 13.01 48.69 21.11
CA GLY A 801 12.12 49.85 21.01
C GLY A 801 11.02 49.70 19.95
N ASN A 802 10.87 48.53 19.33
CA ASN A 802 9.83 48.28 18.33
C ASN A 802 8.56 47.78 19.05
N THR A 803 7.78 48.75 19.54
CA THR A 803 6.54 48.45 20.28
C THR A 803 5.47 47.84 19.40
N PHE A 804 5.45 48.10 18.10
CA PHE A 804 4.50 47.52 17.16
C PHE A 804 4.71 46.01 17.07
N LEU A 805 5.91 45.57 16.68
CA LEU A 805 6.22 44.13 16.60
C LEU A 805 6.17 43.42 17.98
N ALA A 806 6.55 44.12 19.03
CA ALA A 806 6.43 43.57 20.40
C ALA A 806 4.96 43.22 20.73
N ASN A 807 4.04 44.13 20.47
CA ASN A 807 2.63 43.90 20.72
C ASN A 807 2.04 42.84 19.76
N LEU A 808 2.47 42.84 18.49
CA LEU A 808 2.03 41.86 17.51
C LEU A 808 2.36 40.43 17.97
N PHE A 809 3.60 40.20 18.36
CA PHE A 809 4.02 38.88 18.84
C PHE A 809 3.44 38.53 20.23
N GLN A 810 3.12 39.51 21.05
CA GLN A 810 2.40 39.26 22.31
C GLN A 810 0.96 38.79 22.04
N ASN A 811 0.28 39.37 21.09
CA ASN A 811 -1.06 38.92 20.69
C ASN A 811 -1.01 37.53 20.07
N GLU A 812 -0.07 37.29 19.16
CA GLU A 812 0.18 35.99 18.55
C GLU A 812 0.38 34.89 19.59
N SER A 813 1.20 35.16 20.63
CA SER A 813 1.42 34.23 21.73
C SER A 813 0.12 33.90 22.47
N GLN A 814 -0.72 34.90 22.76
CA GLN A 814 -1.99 34.73 23.47
C GLN A 814 -3.02 33.95 22.65
N GLU A 815 -3.16 34.30 21.37
CA GLU A 815 -4.09 33.61 20.47
C GLU A 815 -3.67 32.16 20.24
N TYR A 816 -2.36 31.92 20.09
CA TYR A 816 -1.87 30.54 19.93
C TYR A 816 -1.99 29.72 21.24
N GLU A 817 -1.83 30.32 22.39
CA GLU A 817 -2.12 29.67 23.69
C GLU A 817 -3.61 29.33 23.82
N GLU A 818 -4.52 30.23 23.41
CA GLU A 818 -5.96 30.00 23.41
C GLU A 818 -6.35 28.89 22.46
N LEU A 819 -5.78 28.85 21.24
CA LEU A 819 -5.94 27.74 20.27
C LEU A 819 -5.59 26.40 20.92
N ASN A 820 -4.42 26.29 21.54
CA ASN A 820 -3.99 25.05 22.18
C ASN A 820 -4.93 24.62 23.31
N ASN A 821 -5.37 25.56 24.14
CA ASN A 821 -6.32 25.29 25.23
C ASN A 821 -7.68 24.80 24.68
N LEU A 822 -8.20 25.41 23.63
CA LEU A 822 -9.46 25.00 23.00
C LEU A 822 -9.36 23.60 22.39
N LEU A 823 -8.26 23.27 21.73
CA LEU A 823 -8.06 21.93 21.18
C LEU A 823 -7.98 20.86 22.28
N ILE A 824 -7.28 21.13 23.38
CA ILE A 824 -7.24 20.24 24.54
C ILE A 824 -8.66 20.02 25.10
N LEU A 825 -9.46 21.08 25.22
CA LEU A 825 -10.85 21.00 25.68
C LEU A 825 -11.73 20.25 24.67
N ALA A 826 -11.59 20.52 23.37
CA ALA A 826 -12.33 19.84 22.31
C ALA A 826 -12.09 18.33 22.35
N ASN A 827 -10.82 17.91 22.37
CA ASN A 827 -10.42 16.53 22.49
C ASN A 827 -10.97 15.85 23.75
N PHE A 828 -10.93 16.55 24.88
CA PHE A 828 -11.40 16.03 26.15
C PHE A 828 -12.92 15.83 26.15
N GLU A 829 -13.68 16.80 25.64
CA GLU A 829 -15.15 16.69 25.55
C GLU A 829 -15.60 15.65 24.49
N ALA A 830 -14.87 15.55 23.38
CA ALA A 830 -15.08 14.50 22.38
C ALA A 830 -14.87 13.10 22.97
N LEU A 831 -13.75 12.88 23.67
CA LEU A 831 -13.47 11.62 24.36
C LEU A 831 -14.51 11.24 25.41
N LYS A 832 -15.20 12.20 26.02
CA LYS A 832 -16.33 11.95 26.91
C LYS A 832 -17.65 11.67 26.18
N GLY A 833 -17.70 11.84 24.87
CA GLY A 833 -18.92 11.79 24.08
C GLY A 833 -19.82 13.03 24.21
N ASN A 834 -19.28 14.17 24.69
CA ASN A 834 -20.00 15.44 24.73
C ASN A 834 -19.83 16.20 23.41
N ASN A 835 -20.44 15.65 22.37
CA ASN A 835 -20.28 16.13 20.98
C ASN A 835 -20.67 17.60 20.80
N THR A 836 -21.63 18.11 21.60
CA THR A 836 -22.05 19.52 21.51
C THR A 836 -20.92 20.47 21.94
N MET A 837 -20.24 20.15 23.04
CA MET A 837 -19.14 20.99 23.52
C MET A 837 -17.88 20.78 22.67
N ALA A 838 -17.61 19.55 22.23
CA ALA A 838 -16.52 19.27 21.31
C ALA A 838 -16.65 20.09 20.02
N GLN A 839 -17.83 20.06 19.36
CA GLN A 839 -18.12 20.86 18.17
C GLN A 839 -17.89 22.36 18.40
N LEU A 840 -18.33 22.88 19.55
CA LEU A 840 -18.14 24.29 19.89
C LEU A 840 -16.67 24.63 19.99
N TYR A 841 -15.89 23.86 20.76
CA TYR A 841 -14.49 24.13 20.97
C TYR A 841 -13.63 23.90 19.71
N TYR A 842 -13.92 22.89 18.89
CA TYR A 842 -13.28 22.70 17.58
C TYR A 842 -13.58 23.90 16.65
N LYS A 843 -14.83 24.38 16.61
CA LYS A 843 -15.18 25.55 15.79
C LYS A 843 -14.44 26.81 16.23
N GLU A 844 -14.32 27.06 17.55
CA GLU A 844 -13.58 28.20 18.08
C GLU A 844 -12.08 28.06 17.81
N ALA A 845 -11.52 26.85 17.96
CA ALA A 845 -10.13 26.57 17.65
C ALA A 845 -9.81 26.76 16.15
N GLU A 846 -10.62 26.20 15.25
CA GLU A 846 -10.49 26.41 13.80
C GLU A 846 -10.53 27.89 13.44
N GLN A 847 -11.44 28.66 14.04
CA GLN A 847 -11.55 30.08 13.76
C GLN A 847 -10.29 30.86 14.17
N ILE A 848 -9.65 30.48 15.29
CA ILE A 848 -8.35 31.08 15.70
C ILE A 848 -7.24 30.61 14.76
N ALA A 849 -7.15 29.32 14.43
CA ALA A 849 -6.13 28.78 13.52
C ALA A 849 -6.17 29.49 12.15
N ILE A 850 -7.36 29.71 11.62
CA ILE A 850 -7.57 30.46 10.36
C ILE A 850 -7.07 31.91 10.52
N SER A 851 -7.39 32.59 11.62
CA SER A 851 -6.95 33.99 11.84
C SER A 851 -5.44 34.12 12.03
N LEU A 852 -4.79 33.08 12.46
CA LEU A 852 -3.32 33.01 12.58
C LEU A 852 -2.60 32.70 11.28
N TYR A 853 -3.32 32.25 10.23
CA TYR A 853 -2.74 31.87 8.92
C TYR A 853 -1.51 30.96 9.05
N LEU A 854 -1.60 29.93 9.88
CA LEU A 854 -0.48 28.99 10.11
C LEU A 854 -0.07 28.26 8.83
N TYR A 855 -1.01 28.06 7.93
CA TYR A 855 -0.89 27.37 6.65
C TYR A 855 -1.61 28.13 5.53
N VAL A 856 -1.20 27.86 4.28
CA VAL A 856 -2.04 28.12 3.11
C VAL A 856 -2.73 26.79 2.78
N TYR A 857 -4.02 26.70 3.04
CA TYR A 857 -4.83 25.52 2.75
C TYR A 857 -5.12 25.48 1.26
N GLU A 858 -4.71 24.43 0.60
CA GLU A 858 -4.88 24.27 -0.83
C GLU A 858 -6.19 23.55 -1.15
N TYR A 859 -6.24 22.25 -0.88
CA TYR A 859 -7.41 21.44 -1.23
C TYR A 859 -7.45 20.11 -0.47
N GLN A 860 -8.64 19.55 -0.39
CA GLN A 860 -8.91 18.16 -0.10
C GLN A 860 -9.07 17.42 -1.43
N PRO A 861 -8.20 16.45 -1.78
CA PRO A 861 -8.28 15.76 -3.07
C PRO A 861 -9.50 14.85 -3.15
N ASN A 862 -10.01 14.69 -4.38
CA ASN A 862 -10.90 13.60 -4.72
C ASN A 862 -10.10 12.51 -5.41
N LEU A 863 -10.22 11.30 -4.92
CA LEU A 863 -9.70 10.10 -5.56
C LEU A 863 -10.64 9.63 -6.66
N GLN A 864 -10.13 8.83 -7.58
CA GLN A 864 -10.88 8.37 -8.73
C GLN A 864 -10.73 6.86 -8.91
N TRP A 865 -11.86 6.21 -9.11
CA TRP A 865 -11.90 4.83 -9.57
C TRP A 865 -12.54 4.78 -10.95
N VAL A 866 -11.85 4.15 -11.89
CA VAL A 866 -12.35 3.93 -13.25
C VAL A 866 -12.57 2.44 -13.44
N ILE A 867 -13.81 2.05 -13.59
CA ILE A 867 -14.18 0.62 -13.66
C ILE A 867 -14.82 0.26 -15.01
N LYS A 868 -14.76 -0.99 -15.38
CA LYS A 868 -15.45 -1.50 -16.56
C LYS A 868 -16.97 -1.54 -16.35
N PRO A 869 -17.80 -1.22 -17.37
CA PRO A 869 -19.25 -1.13 -17.24
C PRO A 869 -19.97 -2.44 -16.87
N TYR A 870 -19.28 -3.57 -16.94
CA TYR A 870 -19.79 -4.87 -16.49
C TYR A 870 -19.52 -5.16 -15.02
N MET A 871 -18.76 -4.29 -14.33
CA MET A 871 -18.59 -4.30 -12.89
C MET A 871 -19.71 -3.50 -12.23
N TYR A 872 -20.04 -3.83 -11.01
CA TYR A 872 -20.95 -3.05 -10.18
C TYR A 872 -20.60 -3.20 -8.70
N ALA A 873 -20.90 -2.18 -7.94
CA ALA A 873 -20.75 -2.15 -6.51
C ALA A 873 -21.85 -2.93 -5.79
N TYR A 874 -21.56 -3.44 -4.60
CA TYR A 874 -22.53 -4.13 -3.75
C TYR A 874 -23.81 -3.29 -3.55
N ASN A 875 -24.96 -3.91 -3.79
CA ASN A 875 -26.27 -3.23 -3.77
C ASN A 875 -26.37 -1.99 -4.69
N ASN A 876 -25.55 -1.86 -5.70
CA ASN A 876 -25.38 -0.67 -6.55
C ASN A 876 -25.03 0.60 -5.75
N GLN A 877 -24.34 0.47 -4.63
CA GLN A 877 -23.90 1.57 -3.78
C GLN A 877 -22.39 1.56 -3.67
N ILE A 878 -21.75 2.42 -4.44
CA ILE A 878 -20.29 2.51 -4.51
C ILE A 878 -19.66 2.86 -3.16
N SER A 879 -20.36 3.60 -2.31
CA SER A 879 -19.89 3.97 -0.97
C SER A 879 -19.60 2.78 -0.04
N TYR A 880 -19.99 1.56 -0.40
CA TYR A 880 -19.58 0.37 0.35
C TYR A 880 -18.16 -0.09 0.01
N GLN A 881 -17.64 0.23 -1.17
CA GLN A 881 -16.28 -0.10 -1.55
C GLN A 881 -15.26 0.80 -0.87
N GLU A 882 -15.63 2.05 -0.59
CA GLU A 882 -14.77 3.06 -0.03
C GLU A 882 -14.59 2.89 1.48
N ASN A 883 -13.33 2.82 1.94
CA ASN A 883 -12.99 2.97 3.35
C ASN A 883 -12.71 4.45 3.65
N PRO A 884 -13.19 5.00 4.78
CA PRO A 884 -13.04 6.43 5.04
C PRO A 884 -11.61 6.87 5.38
N ILE A 885 -10.69 5.96 5.70
CA ILE A 885 -9.32 6.36 6.05
C ILE A 885 -8.57 6.81 4.80
N ASN A 886 -8.35 5.91 3.85
CA ASN A 886 -7.58 6.21 2.63
C ASN A 886 -8.42 6.17 1.35
N ALA A 887 -9.75 6.10 1.46
CA ALA A 887 -10.67 5.82 0.35
C ALA A 887 -10.28 4.54 -0.44
N GLU A 888 -9.73 3.55 0.28
CA GLU A 888 -9.24 2.31 -0.28
C GLU A 888 -10.36 1.32 -0.57
N ASP A 889 -10.07 0.35 -1.44
CA ASP A 889 -11.07 -0.51 -2.05
C ASP A 889 -11.35 -1.78 -1.24
N SER A 890 -12.56 -1.92 -0.75
CA SER A 890 -13.06 -3.19 -0.21
C SER A 890 -13.46 -4.11 -1.35
N VAL A 891 -12.48 -4.80 -1.96
CA VAL A 891 -12.68 -5.59 -3.20
C VAL A 891 -13.72 -6.69 -3.07
N PHE A 892 -14.05 -7.16 -1.87
CA PHE A 892 -15.11 -8.15 -1.65
C PHE A 892 -16.52 -7.62 -1.93
N TYR A 893 -16.70 -6.32 -2.15
CA TYR A 893 -17.95 -5.71 -2.56
C TYR A 893 -18.08 -5.55 -4.08
N TRP A 894 -17.03 -5.81 -4.86
CA TRP A 894 -17.10 -5.76 -6.31
C TRP A 894 -17.68 -7.05 -6.91
N TRP A 895 -18.53 -6.89 -7.90
CA TRP A 895 -19.25 -7.97 -8.55
C TRP A 895 -19.28 -7.77 -10.05
N PHE A 896 -19.34 -8.88 -10.76
CA PHE A 896 -19.66 -8.87 -12.21
C PHE A 896 -21.16 -8.89 -12.47
N LYS A 897 -21.63 -8.09 -13.43
CA LYS A 897 -23.02 -8.08 -13.90
C LYS A 897 -23.38 -9.36 -14.62
#